data_f96aaf8d0ae40afff53c8bf2ce589773
#
_entry.id   f96aaf8d0ae40afff53c8bf2ce589773
#
_cell.length_a   1.000
_cell.length_b   1.000
_cell.length_c   1.000
_cell.angle_alpha   90.00
_cell.angle_beta   90.00
_cell.angle_gamma   90.00
#
_symmetry.space_group_name_H-M   'P 1'
#
loop_
_entity.id
_entity.type
_entity.pdbx_description
1 polymer ?
#
loop_
_entity_poly.entity_id
_entity_poly.type
_entity_poly.pdbx_seq_one_letter_code
_entity_poly.pdbx_strand_id
1 'polypeptide(L)'
;MSNQQQQNSSVANAYVLPFEQLRMTDVESVGGKNASLGEMISQLSSTGVRVPTGFATTALAFRDFLEHNNLTERIQKRLENLNIDDVRALAQAGAEIRQWIEIAPFQARLDEEIRTAFKTLDDSGRGSFAVRSSATAEDLPDASFAGQQETFLNVEGIEDVLKKIREVFASLYNDRAISYRVHKGFAHAEVALSAGIQRMVRSDLGAAGVMFTLDTESGFEDVVFITSSYGLGETVVQGAVNPDEFYVFKTTLAQDKKAIIRRSLGSKLIQMQFAPAGSAEKVQTVDVTPEKRNRFSLEDTDITELAKYAVIIEKHYGRPMDIEWGKDGQDGRIYILQARPETVKSQAAGQVEMRYKLKGSSKVLAKGRAIGQKIGAGPVRIIRDPSEMDRVQPGDVLVADMTDPNWEPVMKRASAIITNRGGRTCHAAIIARELGVPAVVGCGDATEHLQDGMMVTVSCAEGDEGHIYDGLIETEVTEISRGVLPDIPVKITMNIGNPQLAFDFCQIPNAGVGLARLEFIINNYIGVHPRAVLEYPNIDPDLKRAVESVARGYASPRQFYEDKLVEGVATIAAAFYPKPVIVRLSDFKSNEYKKLIGGSRYEPDEENPMLGFRGASRYVSADFGEAFAMECAAMKRVREDMGLDNVEIMVPFVRTIKQAERVIDMMEKLGLKRGVNGLRLIMMCEIPSNAILADQFLEHFDGFSIGSNDMTQLTLGLDRDSGMELLAIDFDERDPAVEFMIARSIEACLKQDKYVGICGQGPSDHPDFARWLVEKGITSISLNPDSVIATWEMLGKK
;
A
#
# COMPACT_ATOMS: atom_id res chain seq x y z
N MET A 1 -36.90 22.88 -28.22
CA MET A 1 -36.47 21.89 -27.24
C MET A 1 -35.03 21.54 -27.54
N SER A 2 -34.14 21.75 -26.58
CA SER A 2 -32.69 21.55 -26.79
C SER A 2 -32.36 20.03 -26.97
N ASN A 3 -31.30 19.71 -27.67
CA ASN A 3 -30.84 18.33 -27.88
C ASN A 3 -30.70 17.55 -26.55
N GLN A 4 -30.41 18.24 -25.46
CA GLN A 4 -30.36 17.67 -24.11
C GLN A 4 -31.74 17.22 -23.59
N GLN A 5 -32.80 17.93 -23.87
CA GLN A 5 -34.16 17.53 -23.46
C GLN A 5 -34.68 16.34 -24.27
N GLN A 6 -34.28 16.18 -25.51
CA GLN A 6 -34.62 15.01 -26.32
C GLN A 6 -33.82 13.75 -25.92
N GLN A 7 -32.57 13.92 -25.56
CA GLN A 7 -31.76 12.80 -25.01
C GLN A 7 -32.29 12.31 -23.66
N ASN A 8 -32.62 13.20 -22.72
CA ASN A 8 -33.21 12.82 -21.43
C ASN A 8 -34.56 12.10 -21.55
N SER A 9 -35.38 12.41 -22.55
CA SER A 9 -36.65 11.72 -22.74
C SER A 9 -36.50 10.34 -23.36
N SER A 10 -35.44 10.11 -24.15
CA SER A 10 -35.16 8.79 -24.75
C SER A 10 -34.60 7.79 -23.75
N VAL A 11 -33.74 8.23 -22.84
CA VAL A 11 -33.17 7.41 -21.76
C VAL A 11 -34.25 6.97 -20.76
N ALA A 12 -35.15 7.87 -20.38
CA ALA A 12 -36.19 7.62 -19.40
C ALA A 12 -37.17 6.47 -19.77
N ASN A 13 -37.35 6.18 -21.06
CA ASN A 13 -38.30 5.16 -21.54
C ASN A 13 -37.65 3.92 -22.15
N ALA A 14 -36.33 3.86 -22.20
CA ALA A 14 -35.61 2.71 -22.77
C ALA A 14 -35.53 1.54 -21.81
N TYR A 15 -35.60 0.30 -22.34
CA TYR A 15 -35.31 -0.89 -21.54
C TYR A 15 -33.85 -1.34 -21.64
N VAL A 16 -33.18 -1.01 -22.71
CA VAL A 16 -31.79 -1.35 -22.98
C VAL A 16 -31.06 -0.15 -23.58
N LEU A 17 -29.86 0.12 -23.07
CA LEU A 17 -29.02 1.23 -23.50
C LEU A 17 -27.58 0.77 -23.71
N PRO A 18 -26.96 1.05 -24.88
CA PRO A 18 -25.51 0.87 -25.05
C PRO A 18 -24.72 1.73 -24.05
N PHE A 19 -23.56 1.23 -23.57
CA PHE A 19 -22.74 1.97 -22.62
C PHE A 19 -22.31 3.34 -23.15
N GLU A 20 -22.06 3.49 -24.42
CA GLU A 20 -21.65 4.75 -25.07
C GLU A 20 -22.68 5.88 -24.89
N GLN A 21 -23.94 5.53 -24.63
CA GLN A 21 -25.02 6.50 -24.41
C GLN A 21 -25.17 6.91 -22.93
N LEU A 22 -24.51 6.22 -22.01
CA LEU A 22 -24.65 6.42 -20.57
C LEU A 22 -23.67 7.47 -20.04
N ARG A 23 -24.11 8.16 -18.98
CA ARG A 23 -23.35 9.17 -18.23
C ARG A 23 -23.57 8.97 -16.72
N MET A 24 -22.75 9.62 -15.91
CA MET A 24 -22.93 9.61 -14.44
C MET A 24 -24.28 10.21 -13.99
N THR A 25 -24.96 10.95 -14.83
CA THR A 25 -26.35 11.43 -14.59
C THR A 25 -27.40 10.35 -14.70
N ASP A 26 -27.06 9.16 -15.19
CA ASP A 26 -28.00 8.06 -15.44
C ASP A 26 -28.01 6.99 -14.33
N VAL A 27 -27.42 7.25 -13.18
CA VAL A 27 -27.32 6.31 -12.04
C VAL A 27 -28.70 5.77 -11.63
N GLU A 28 -29.73 6.61 -11.59
CA GLU A 28 -31.10 6.19 -11.25
C GLU A 28 -31.72 5.23 -12.28
N SER A 29 -31.20 5.23 -13.51
CA SER A 29 -31.68 4.40 -14.60
C SER A 29 -30.90 3.09 -14.76
N VAL A 30 -29.58 3.10 -14.57
CA VAL A 30 -28.71 1.95 -14.88
C VAL A 30 -27.77 1.54 -13.74
N GLY A 31 -27.87 2.19 -12.59
CA GLY A 31 -26.99 1.97 -11.45
C GLY A 31 -25.60 2.58 -11.60
N GLY A 32 -24.86 2.68 -10.52
CA GLY A 32 -23.58 3.38 -10.45
C GLY A 32 -22.50 2.77 -11.35
N LYS A 33 -22.36 1.46 -11.37
CA LYS A 33 -21.33 0.75 -12.17
C LYS A 33 -21.50 0.98 -13.67
N ASN A 34 -22.70 0.79 -14.18
CA ASN A 34 -22.98 0.96 -15.61
C ASN A 34 -22.89 2.43 -16.03
N ALA A 35 -23.35 3.36 -15.19
CA ALA A 35 -23.22 4.80 -15.42
C ALA A 35 -21.75 5.21 -15.51
N SER A 36 -20.90 4.72 -14.61
CA SER A 36 -19.46 4.97 -14.61
C SER A 36 -18.76 4.39 -15.85
N LEU A 37 -19.09 3.17 -16.25
CA LEU A 37 -18.55 2.59 -17.50
C LEU A 37 -18.89 3.45 -18.71
N GLY A 38 -20.14 3.86 -18.85
CA GLY A 38 -20.59 4.73 -19.92
C GLY A 38 -19.92 6.10 -19.94
N GLU A 39 -19.75 6.70 -18.77
CA GLU A 39 -19.02 7.96 -18.56
C GLU A 39 -17.59 7.85 -19.08
N MET A 40 -16.86 6.81 -18.67
CA MET A 40 -15.47 6.57 -19.09
C MET A 40 -15.36 6.31 -20.58
N ILE A 41 -16.24 5.50 -21.17
CA ILE A 41 -16.25 5.20 -22.61
C ILE A 41 -16.45 6.50 -23.39
N SER A 42 -17.42 7.32 -23.00
CA SER A 42 -17.80 8.52 -23.73
C SER A 42 -16.85 9.69 -23.56
N GLN A 43 -16.27 9.86 -22.36
CA GLN A 43 -15.47 11.03 -22.01
C GLN A 43 -13.96 10.79 -22.04
N LEU A 44 -13.50 9.56 -21.84
CA LEU A 44 -12.08 9.25 -21.66
C LEU A 44 -11.46 8.46 -22.81
N SER A 45 -12.24 7.92 -23.75
CA SER A 45 -11.69 7.16 -24.89
C SER A 45 -10.70 7.97 -25.73
N SER A 46 -10.94 9.27 -25.90
CA SER A 46 -10.02 10.18 -26.61
C SER A 46 -8.67 10.39 -25.90
N THR A 47 -8.59 10.10 -24.61
CA THR A 47 -7.35 10.17 -23.80
C THR A 47 -6.55 8.89 -23.83
N GLY A 48 -7.05 7.84 -24.52
CA GLY A 48 -6.42 6.52 -24.64
C GLY A 48 -6.86 5.51 -23.59
N VAL A 49 -7.73 5.87 -22.64
CA VAL A 49 -8.31 4.94 -21.67
C VAL A 49 -9.25 3.98 -22.41
N ARG A 50 -8.95 2.67 -22.34
CA ARG A 50 -9.74 1.63 -22.97
C ARG A 50 -10.70 1.01 -21.96
N VAL A 51 -11.97 0.95 -22.34
CA VAL A 51 -13.03 0.27 -21.57
C VAL A 51 -13.76 -0.68 -22.51
N PRO A 52 -13.96 -1.95 -22.13
CA PRO A 52 -14.71 -2.88 -22.97
C PRO A 52 -16.15 -2.39 -23.17
N THR A 53 -16.64 -2.46 -24.38
CA THR A 53 -18.00 -2.05 -24.71
C THR A 53 -19.05 -3.05 -24.23
N GLY A 54 -20.30 -2.63 -24.20
CA GLY A 54 -21.43 -3.43 -23.76
C GLY A 54 -22.73 -2.65 -23.75
N PHE A 55 -23.73 -3.19 -23.08
CA PHE A 55 -25.01 -2.54 -22.89
C PHE A 55 -25.57 -2.85 -21.49
N ALA A 56 -26.55 -2.05 -21.08
CA ALA A 56 -27.21 -2.24 -19.79
C ALA A 56 -28.73 -2.31 -19.97
N THR A 57 -29.39 -3.15 -19.16
CA THR A 57 -30.83 -3.05 -18.95
C THR A 57 -31.11 -1.90 -17.99
N THR A 58 -32.30 -1.32 -18.01
CA THR A 58 -32.65 -0.18 -17.16
C THR A 58 -33.42 -0.58 -15.91
N ALA A 59 -33.46 0.29 -14.91
CA ALA A 59 -34.31 0.14 -13.73
C ALA A 59 -35.80 0.06 -14.12
N LEU A 60 -36.22 0.80 -15.15
CA LEU A 60 -37.58 0.71 -15.70
C LEU A 60 -37.86 -0.71 -16.21
N ALA A 61 -36.96 -1.29 -16.98
CA ALA A 61 -37.07 -2.65 -17.48
C ALA A 61 -37.24 -3.68 -16.35
N PHE A 62 -36.49 -3.53 -15.28
CA PHE A 62 -36.56 -4.38 -14.09
C PHE A 62 -37.91 -4.25 -13.37
N ARG A 63 -38.38 -3.03 -13.13
CA ARG A 63 -39.68 -2.80 -12.47
C ARG A 63 -40.84 -3.32 -13.31
N ASP A 64 -40.84 -3.05 -14.62
CA ASP A 64 -41.84 -3.53 -15.54
C ASP A 64 -41.82 -5.05 -15.70
N PHE A 65 -40.63 -5.69 -15.60
CA PHE A 65 -40.51 -7.15 -15.56
C PHE A 65 -41.20 -7.77 -14.32
N LEU A 66 -40.98 -7.16 -13.15
CA LEU A 66 -41.65 -7.63 -11.92
C LEU A 66 -43.17 -7.45 -11.99
N GLU A 67 -43.61 -6.30 -12.50
CA GLU A 67 -45.04 -6.01 -12.65
C GLU A 67 -45.71 -6.92 -13.68
N HIS A 68 -45.12 -7.13 -14.84
CA HIS A 68 -45.62 -8.01 -15.91
C HIS A 68 -45.86 -9.46 -15.41
N ASN A 69 -45.00 -9.92 -14.50
CA ASN A 69 -45.10 -11.25 -13.89
C ASN A 69 -45.90 -11.29 -12.56
N ASN A 70 -46.54 -10.20 -12.16
CA ASN A 70 -47.25 -10.05 -10.89
C ASN A 70 -46.38 -10.35 -9.66
N LEU A 71 -45.09 -10.07 -9.74
CA LEU A 71 -44.11 -10.35 -8.69
C LEU A 71 -44.03 -9.22 -7.66
N THR A 72 -44.28 -7.98 -8.02
CA THR A 72 -44.13 -6.80 -7.15
C THR A 72 -44.88 -6.97 -5.84
N GLU A 73 -46.21 -7.21 -5.90
CA GLU A 73 -47.02 -7.41 -4.71
C GLU A 73 -46.70 -8.72 -3.97
N ARG A 74 -46.38 -9.77 -4.72
CA ARG A 74 -46.01 -11.07 -4.17
C ARG A 74 -44.74 -11.02 -3.33
N ILE A 75 -43.74 -10.32 -3.80
CA ILE A 75 -42.47 -10.09 -3.10
C ILE A 75 -42.70 -9.21 -1.87
N GLN A 76 -43.47 -8.13 -2.02
CA GLN A 76 -43.78 -7.23 -0.90
C GLN A 76 -44.45 -7.98 0.24
N LYS A 77 -45.50 -8.78 -0.04
CA LYS A 77 -46.18 -9.61 0.95
C LYS A 77 -45.25 -10.62 1.63
N ARG A 78 -44.30 -11.19 0.87
CA ARG A 78 -43.36 -12.16 1.43
C ARG A 78 -42.37 -11.55 2.40
N LEU A 79 -41.97 -10.27 2.17
CA LEU A 79 -40.99 -9.55 2.97
C LEU A 79 -41.60 -8.72 4.12
N GLU A 80 -42.90 -8.40 4.07
CA GLU A 80 -43.56 -7.46 4.97
C GLU A 80 -43.42 -7.80 6.45
N ASN A 81 -43.46 -9.10 6.81
CA ASN A 81 -43.36 -9.57 8.19
C ASN A 81 -42.13 -10.46 8.42
N LEU A 82 -41.13 -10.34 7.59
CA LEU A 82 -39.92 -11.15 7.69
C LEU A 82 -39.00 -10.63 8.80
N ASN A 83 -38.73 -11.48 9.77
CA ASN A 83 -37.65 -11.23 10.74
C ASN A 83 -36.32 -11.59 10.12
N ILE A 84 -35.50 -10.57 9.82
CA ILE A 84 -34.17 -10.73 9.21
C ILE A 84 -33.13 -11.34 10.17
N ASP A 85 -33.39 -11.31 11.47
CA ASP A 85 -32.53 -11.96 12.48
C ASP A 85 -32.73 -13.48 12.53
N ASP A 86 -33.84 -13.97 12.00
CA ASP A 86 -34.07 -15.41 11.78
C ASP A 86 -33.44 -15.83 10.45
N VAL A 87 -32.20 -16.31 10.51
CA VAL A 87 -31.36 -16.69 9.35
C VAL A 87 -32.09 -17.74 8.48
N ARG A 88 -32.86 -18.67 9.06
CA ARG A 88 -33.60 -19.71 8.30
C ARG A 88 -34.80 -19.11 7.56
N ALA A 89 -35.54 -18.25 8.22
CA ALA A 89 -36.70 -17.58 7.60
C ALA A 89 -36.21 -16.65 6.46
N LEU A 90 -35.11 -15.93 6.67
CA LEU A 90 -34.49 -15.08 5.66
C LEU A 90 -34.03 -15.90 4.44
N ALA A 91 -33.30 -16.99 4.67
CA ALA A 91 -32.79 -17.85 3.60
C ALA A 91 -33.95 -18.48 2.78
N GLN A 92 -35.02 -18.92 3.44
CA GLN A 92 -36.19 -19.45 2.78
C GLN A 92 -36.90 -18.39 1.93
N ALA A 93 -37.14 -17.21 2.51
CA ALA A 93 -37.79 -16.11 1.80
C ALA A 93 -36.99 -15.66 0.57
N GLY A 94 -35.69 -15.50 0.74
CA GLY A 94 -34.78 -15.14 -0.35
C GLY A 94 -34.81 -16.18 -1.48
N ALA A 95 -34.69 -17.47 -1.14
CA ALA A 95 -34.67 -18.54 -2.12
C ALA A 95 -36.00 -18.62 -2.92
N GLU A 96 -37.13 -18.47 -2.25
CA GLU A 96 -38.45 -18.45 -2.91
C GLU A 96 -38.55 -17.29 -3.91
N ILE A 97 -38.17 -16.08 -3.51
CA ILE A 97 -38.22 -14.89 -4.37
C ILE A 97 -37.29 -15.04 -5.57
N ARG A 98 -36.05 -15.47 -5.35
CA ARG A 98 -35.11 -15.71 -6.44
C ARG A 98 -35.63 -16.69 -7.44
N GLN A 99 -36.21 -17.82 -6.99
CA GLN A 99 -36.81 -18.81 -7.88
C GLN A 99 -37.95 -18.23 -8.72
N TRP A 100 -38.83 -17.39 -8.14
CA TRP A 100 -39.93 -16.76 -8.90
C TRP A 100 -39.38 -15.87 -10.02
N ILE A 101 -38.31 -15.15 -9.78
CA ILE A 101 -37.70 -14.25 -10.78
C ILE A 101 -36.97 -15.05 -11.87
N GLU A 102 -36.21 -16.07 -11.50
CA GLU A 102 -35.42 -16.87 -12.44
C GLU A 102 -36.28 -17.64 -13.46
N ILE A 103 -37.45 -18.09 -13.07
CA ILE A 103 -38.38 -18.81 -13.98
C ILE A 103 -39.33 -17.88 -14.75
N ALA A 104 -39.40 -16.59 -14.36
CA ALA A 104 -40.34 -15.66 -14.98
C ALA A 104 -39.90 -15.33 -16.42
N PRO A 105 -40.81 -15.29 -17.41
CA PRO A 105 -40.48 -14.87 -18.76
C PRO A 105 -40.28 -13.36 -18.84
N PHE A 106 -39.37 -12.93 -19.73
CA PHE A 106 -39.27 -11.53 -20.06
C PHE A 106 -40.52 -11.06 -20.83
N GLN A 107 -40.94 -9.83 -20.64
CA GLN A 107 -41.89 -9.16 -21.50
C GLN A 107 -41.32 -9.06 -22.93
N ALA A 108 -42.18 -9.19 -23.95
CA ALA A 108 -41.73 -9.26 -25.35
C ALA A 108 -40.80 -8.11 -25.78
N ARG A 109 -41.09 -6.89 -25.34
CA ARG A 109 -40.25 -5.72 -25.62
C ARG A 109 -38.84 -5.84 -25.05
N LEU A 110 -38.70 -6.29 -23.82
CA LEU A 110 -37.40 -6.45 -23.18
C LEU A 110 -36.57 -7.56 -23.84
N ASP A 111 -37.20 -8.69 -24.14
CA ASP A 111 -36.53 -9.81 -24.86
C ASP A 111 -36.02 -9.37 -26.23
N GLU A 112 -36.83 -8.62 -27.00
CA GLU A 112 -36.45 -8.11 -28.34
C GLU A 112 -35.31 -7.08 -28.25
N GLU A 113 -35.39 -6.13 -27.31
CA GLU A 113 -34.34 -5.08 -27.13
C GLU A 113 -33.01 -5.71 -26.70
N ILE A 114 -33.02 -6.71 -25.78
CA ILE A 114 -31.79 -7.44 -25.39
C ILE A 114 -31.20 -8.19 -26.57
N ARG A 115 -31.98 -8.95 -27.33
CA ARG A 115 -31.51 -9.69 -28.50
C ARG A 115 -30.91 -8.78 -29.56
N THR A 116 -31.52 -7.63 -29.78
CA THR A 116 -31.04 -6.65 -30.75
C THR A 116 -29.70 -6.04 -30.31
N ALA A 117 -29.59 -5.61 -29.05
CA ALA A 117 -28.36 -5.09 -28.50
C ALA A 117 -27.23 -6.16 -28.50
N PHE A 118 -27.55 -7.38 -28.10
CA PHE A 118 -26.59 -8.48 -28.10
C PHE A 118 -26.07 -8.82 -29.51
N LYS A 119 -26.94 -8.85 -30.52
CA LYS A 119 -26.53 -9.07 -31.90
C LYS A 119 -25.56 -8.01 -32.42
N THR A 120 -25.73 -6.76 -31.98
CA THR A 120 -24.79 -5.67 -32.31
C THR A 120 -23.45 -5.83 -31.54
N LEU A 121 -23.51 -6.33 -30.33
CA LEU A 121 -22.32 -6.52 -29.49
C LEU A 121 -21.50 -7.74 -29.91
N ASP A 122 -22.16 -8.86 -30.28
CA ASP A 122 -21.53 -10.12 -30.69
C ASP A 122 -21.80 -10.44 -32.15
N ASP A 123 -21.21 -9.65 -33.01
CA ASP A 123 -21.30 -9.82 -34.50
C ASP A 123 -20.65 -11.11 -35.00
N SER A 124 -19.66 -11.63 -34.23
CA SER A 124 -18.92 -12.86 -34.57
C SER A 124 -19.64 -14.15 -34.13
N GLY A 125 -20.57 -14.05 -33.17
CA GLY A 125 -21.25 -15.20 -32.56
C GLY A 125 -20.34 -16.07 -31.67
N ARG A 126 -19.15 -15.60 -31.32
CA ARG A 126 -18.10 -16.31 -30.52
C ARG A 126 -17.58 -15.48 -29.35
N GLY A 127 -18.25 -14.40 -29.01
CA GLY A 127 -17.85 -13.54 -27.93
C GLY A 127 -18.10 -14.16 -26.56
N SER A 128 -17.29 -13.79 -25.61
CA SER A 128 -17.47 -14.06 -24.19
C SER A 128 -17.80 -12.76 -23.46
N PHE A 129 -18.74 -12.83 -22.52
CA PHE A 129 -19.29 -11.66 -21.85
C PHE A 129 -19.29 -11.83 -20.34
N ALA A 130 -19.19 -10.72 -19.63
CA ALA A 130 -19.52 -10.60 -18.21
C ALA A 130 -20.95 -10.07 -18.08
N VAL A 131 -21.76 -10.70 -17.24
CA VAL A 131 -23.10 -10.22 -16.88
C VAL A 131 -23.05 -9.80 -15.43
N ARG A 132 -23.20 -8.50 -15.17
CA ARG A 132 -22.95 -7.87 -13.87
C ARG A 132 -24.17 -7.11 -13.37
N SER A 133 -24.39 -7.13 -12.07
CA SER A 133 -25.39 -6.29 -11.42
C SER A 133 -24.89 -4.86 -11.24
N SER A 134 -25.79 -3.88 -11.36
CA SER A 134 -25.59 -2.48 -11.04
C SER A 134 -26.85 -1.94 -10.38
N ALA A 135 -26.81 -1.69 -9.09
CA ALA A 135 -27.99 -1.22 -8.34
C ALA A 135 -28.11 0.31 -8.39
N THR A 136 -29.35 0.80 -8.37
CA THR A 136 -29.63 2.25 -8.36
C THR A 136 -29.24 2.93 -7.04
N ALA A 137 -29.12 2.16 -5.96
CA ALA A 137 -28.68 2.62 -4.64
C ALA A 137 -27.22 2.24 -4.33
N GLU A 138 -26.47 1.72 -5.30
CA GLU A 138 -25.06 1.34 -5.15
C GLU A 138 -24.17 2.61 -5.22
N ASP A 139 -23.10 2.62 -4.41
CA ASP A 139 -22.11 3.71 -4.34
C ASP A 139 -22.67 5.08 -3.88
N LEU A 140 -23.70 5.06 -3.03
CA LEU A 140 -24.13 6.28 -2.34
C LEU A 140 -23.08 6.66 -1.27
N PRO A 141 -22.89 7.97 -0.98
CA PRO A 141 -21.88 8.44 -0.03
C PRO A 141 -21.94 7.77 1.36
N ASP A 142 -23.13 7.36 1.78
CA ASP A 142 -23.39 6.82 3.12
C ASP A 142 -23.74 5.32 3.11
N ALA A 143 -23.75 4.66 1.95
CA ALA A 143 -24.17 3.27 1.84
C ALA A 143 -23.50 2.56 0.66
N SER A 144 -22.65 1.58 0.94
CA SER A 144 -22.02 0.74 -0.08
C SER A 144 -22.71 -0.62 -0.15
N PHE A 145 -23.25 -0.96 -1.32
CA PHE A 145 -23.78 -2.30 -1.62
C PHE A 145 -22.69 -3.27 -2.13
N ALA A 146 -21.43 -2.94 -1.91
CA ALA A 146 -20.30 -3.70 -2.42
C ALA A 146 -20.34 -5.19 -2.00
N GLY A 147 -20.17 -6.08 -2.99
CA GLY A 147 -20.08 -7.52 -2.77
C GLY A 147 -21.40 -8.25 -2.44
N GLN A 148 -22.54 -7.59 -2.58
CA GLN A 148 -23.84 -8.18 -2.22
C GLN A 148 -24.61 -8.76 -3.42
N GLN A 149 -24.09 -8.62 -4.63
CA GLN A 149 -24.77 -8.97 -5.88
C GLN A 149 -23.89 -9.81 -6.78
N GLU A 150 -24.50 -10.48 -7.75
CA GLU A 150 -23.84 -11.48 -8.59
C GLU A 150 -23.13 -10.88 -9.80
N THR A 151 -22.02 -11.52 -10.18
CA THR A 151 -21.31 -11.32 -11.44
C THR A 151 -21.06 -12.68 -12.09
N PHE A 152 -21.44 -12.83 -13.35
CA PHE A 152 -21.22 -14.04 -14.14
C PHE A 152 -20.18 -13.77 -15.22
N LEU A 153 -19.14 -14.60 -15.28
CA LEU A 153 -18.03 -14.47 -16.19
C LEU A 153 -18.09 -15.55 -17.26
N ASN A 154 -17.49 -15.28 -18.42
CA ASN A 154 -17.43 -16.20 -19.57
C ASN A 154 -18.81 -16.70 -20.01
N VAL A 155 -19.77 -15.80 -20.11
CA VAL A 155 -21.12 -16.08 -20.61
C VAL A 155 -21.07 -16.02 -22.13
N GLU A 156 -21.59 -17.05 -22.79
CA GLU A 156 -21.55 -17.22 -24.25
C GLU A 156 -22.96 -17.43 -24.83
N GLY A 157 -23.25 -16.69 -25.88
CA GLY A 157 -24.52 -16.80 -26.60
C GLY A 157 -25.71 -16.14 -25.91
N ILE A 158 -26.71 -15.78 -26.71
CA ILE A 158 -27.86 -14.99 -26.27
C ILE A 158 -28.72 -15.70 -25.21
N GLU A 159 -28.93 -16.99 -25.33
CA GLU A 159 -29.79 -17.73 -24.38
C GLU A 159 -29.16 -17.80 -22.98
N ASP A 160 -27.83 -17.96 -22.92
CA ASP A 160 -27.12 -17.93 -21.63
C ASP A 160 -27.11 -16.50 -21.04
N VAL A 161 -26.92 -15.47 -21.87
CA VAL A 161 -27.04 -14.07 -21.45
C VAL A 161 -28.42 -13.77 -20.87
N LEU A 162 -29.50 -14.17 -21.54
CA LEU A 162 -30.87 -13.98 -21.04
C LEU A 162 -31.12 -14.70 -19.70
N LYS A 163 -30.58 -15.89 -19.55
CA LYS A 163 -30.64 -16.62 -18.28
C LYS A 163 -29.88 -15.85 -17.19
N LYS A 164 -28.66 -15.39 -17.47
CA LYS A 164 -27.85 -14.67 -16.51
C LYS A 164 -28.42 -13.29 -16.13
N ILE A 165 -29.11 -12.62 -17.02
CA ILE A 165 -29.85 -11.37 -16.67
C ILE A 165 -30.93 -11.66 -15.63
N ARG A 166 -31.69 -12.76 -15.76
CA ARG A 166 -32.68 -13.15 -14.73
C ARG A 166 -32.03 -13.49 -13.38
N GLU A 167 -30.91 -14.20 -13.41
CA GLU A 167 -30.15 -14.50 -12.21
C GLU A 167 -29.59 -13.21 -11.55
N VAL A 168 -29.14 -12.23 -12.33
CA VAL A 168 -28.77 -10.91 -11.85
C VAL A 168 -29.97 -10.21 -11.22
N PHE A 169 -31.12 -10.19 -11.84
CA PHE A 169 -32.33 -9.61 -11.27
C PHE A 169 -32.71 -10.28 -9.94
N ALA A 170 -32.59 -11.61 -9.88
CA ALA A 170 -32.86 -12.39 -8.68
C ALA A 170 -31.87 -12.02 -7.54
N SER A 171 -30.65 -11.64 -7.84
CA SER A 171 -29.61 -11.35 -6.86
C SER A 171 -29.93 -10.15 -5.95
N LEU A 172 -30.83 -9.27 -6.34
CA LEU A 172 -31.36 -8.22 -5.47
C LEU A 172 -32.03 -8.78 -4.20
N TYR A 173 -32.44 -10.02 -4.26
CA TYR A 173 -33.10 -10.75 -3.17
C TYR A 173 -32.21 -11.86 -2.60
N ASN A 174 -30.91 -11.72 -2.71
CA ASN A 174 -29.97 -12.48 -1.90
C ASN A 174 -30.15 -12.12 -0.42
N ASP A 175 -29.94 -13.07 0.47
CA ASP A 175 -30.18 -12.90 1.90
C ASP A 175 -29.48 -11.66 2.47
N ARG A 176 -28.23 -11.45 2.05
CA ARG A 176 -27.44 -10.26 2.42
C ARG A 176 -28.05 -8.96 1.90
N ALA A 177 -28.49 -8.95 0.66
CA ALA A 177 -29.08 -7.75 0.05
C ALA A 177 -30.41 -7.37 0.73
N ILE A 178 -31.23 -8.36 1.11
CA ILE A 178 -32.45 -8.14 1.88
C ILE A 178 -32.11 -7.57 3.26
N SER A 179 -31.22 -8.22 4.00
CA SER A 179 -30.80 -7.80 5.34
C SER A 179 -30.17 -6.40 5.33
N TYR A 180 -29.32 -6.11 4.38
CA TYR A 180 -28.66 -4.80 4.24
C TYR A 180 -29.69 -3.67 4.04
N ARG A 181 -30.68 -3.85 3.15
CA ARG A 181 -31.71 -2.83 2.92
C ARG A 181 -32.49 -2.53 4.20
N VAL A 182 -32.86 -3.57 4.94
CA VAL A 182 -33.58 -3.39 6.22
C VAL A 182 -32.71 -2.64 7.24
N HIS A 183 -31.46 -3.03 7.42
CA HIS A 183 -30.54 -2.35 8.35
C HIS A 183 -30.28 -0.88 8.01
N LYS A 184 -30.26 -0.56 6.72
CA LYS A 184 -30.04 0.82 6.24
C LYS A 184 -31.33 1.62 6.11
N GLY A 185 -32.49 1.02 6.34
CA GLY A 185 -33.78 1.70 6.25
C GLY A 185 -34.29 1.96 4.82
N PHE A 186 -33.75 1.24 3.82
CA PHE A 186 -34.27 1.32 2.46
C PHE A 186 -35.52 0.47 2.29
N ALA A 187 -36.57 1.03 1.69
CA ALA A 187 -37.69 0.24 1.25
C ALA A 187 -37.29 -0.69 0.08
N HIS A 188 -37.72 -1.96 0.14
CA HIS A 188 -37.35 -2.93 -0.89
C HIS A 188 -37.76 -2.50 -2.31
N ALA A 189 -38.88 -1.78 -2.44
CA ALA A 189 -39.38 -1.30 -3.73
C ALA A 189 -38.62 -0.08 -4.31
N GLU A 190 -37.85 0.62 -3.49
CA GLU A 190 -37.09 1.81 -3.91
C GLU A 190 -35.82 1.45 -4.67
N VAL A 191 -35.25 0.26 -4.40
CA VAL A 191 -34.01 -0.20 -5.05
C VAL A 191 -34.34 -1.04 -6.27
N ALA A 192 -33.78 -0.69 -7.40
CA ALA A 192 -33.89 -1.43 -8.65
C ALA A 192 -32.52 -1.88 -9.14
N LEU A 193 -32.51 -2.92 -10.00
CA LEU A 193 -31.29 -3.43 -10.62
C LEU A 193 -31.26 -3.14 -12.11
N SER A 194 -30.05 -2.87 -12.57
CA SER A 194 -29.64 -2.94 -13.96
C SER A 194 -28.68 -4.12 -14.14
N ALA A 195 -28.82 -4.85 -15.22
CA ALA A 195 -27.84 -5.85 -15.66
C ALA A 195 -26.95 -5.23 -16.73
N GLY A 196 -25.64 -5.18 -16.48
CA GLY A 196 -24.63 -4.79 -17.48
C GLY A 196 -24.07 -6.01 -18.19
N ILE A 197 -24.12 -6.01 -19.50
CA ILE A 197 -23.51 -7.04 -20.36
C ILE A 197 -22.30 -6.43 -21.03
N GLN A 198 -21.11 -6.87 -20.65
CA GLN A 198 -19.84 -6.30 -21.07
C GLN A 198 -18.98 -7.36 -21.74
N ARG A 199 -18.31 -7.00 -22.84
CA ARG A 199 -17.33 -7.88 -23.48
C ARG A 199 -16.20 -8.23 -22.50
N MET A 200 -15.88 -9.52 -22.39
CA MET A 200 -14.77 -9.99 -21.55
C MET A 200 -13.42 -9.57 -22.11
N VAL A 201 -12.55 -9.13 -21.20
CA VAL A 201 -11.11 -9.00 -21.45
C VAL A 201 -10.46 -10.35 -21.16
N ARG A 202 -9.62 -10.84 -22.06
CA ARG A 202 -8.98 -12.15 -21.95
C ARG A 202 -7.80 -12.10 -20.94
N SER A 203 -8.08 -11.58 -19.76
CA SER A 203 -7.12 -11.57 -18.64
C SER A 203 -6.87 -12.95 -18.06
N ASP A 204 -7.73 -13.92 -18.35
CA ASP A 204 -7.45 -15.34 -18.08
C ASP A 204 -6.15 -15.82 -18.71
N LEU A 205 -5.73 -15.21 -19.82
CA LEU A 205 -4.44 -15.43 -20.51
C LEU A 205 -3.39 -14.37 -20.17
N GLY A 206 -3.72 -13.40 -19.37
CA GLY A 206 -2.87 -12.26 -19.02
C GLY A 206 -2.81 -12.03 -17.51
N ALA A 207 -3.18 -10.83 -17.10
CA ALA A 207 -3.20 -10.40 -15.70
C ALA A 207 -4.39 -9.48 -15.42
N ALA A 208 -4.77 -9.37 -14.16
CA ALA A 208 -5.82 -8.47 -13.71
C ALA A 208 -5.56 -8.02 -12.27
N GLY A 209 -6.23 -6.98 -11.85
CA GLY A 209 -6.15 -6.48 -10.50
C GLY A 209 -6.99 -5.26 -10.23
N VAL A 210 -6.64 -4.59 -9.14
CA VAL A 210 -7.29 -3.37 -8.67
C VAL A 210 -6.23 -2.31 -8.47
N MET A 211 -6.55 -1.06 -8.71
CA MET A 211 -5.69 0.07 -8.39
C MET A 211 -6.46 1.19 -7.70
N PHE A 212 -5.74 1.92 -6.85
CA PHE A 212 -6.26 3.05 -6.10
C PHE A 212 -5.44 4.30 -6.41
N THR A 213 -6.09 5.45 -6.47
CA THR A 213 -5.40 6.72 -6.71
C THR A 213 -4.89 7.38 -5.42
N LEU A 214 -4.75 6.59 -4.37
CA LEU A 214 -4.10 6.94 -3.11
C LEU A 214 -3.53 5.67 -2.45
N ASP A 215 -2.71 5.85 -1.42
CA ASP A 215 -2.34 4.74 -0.56
C ASP A 215 -3.50 4.37 0.38
N THR A 216 -3.95 3.14 0.32
CA THR A 216 -5.13 2.67 1.05
C THR A 216 -4.92 2.59 2.57
N GLU A 217 -3.69 2.60 3.05
CA GLU A 217 -3.39 2.54 4.48
C GLU A 217 -3.26 3.93 5.11
N SER A 218 -2.46 4.81 4.51
CA SER A 218 -2.19 6.15 5.03
C SER A 218 -3.14 7.23 4.50
N GLY A 219 -3.76 6.98 3.34
CA GLY A 219 -4.51 8.00 2.60
C GLY A 219 -3.62 8.99 1.84
N PHE A 220 -2.34 8.70 1.66
CA PHE A 220 -1.43 9.54 0.88
C PHE A 220 -1.87 9.60 -0.58
N GLU A 221 -2.16 10.82 -1.08
CA GLU A 221 -2.83 11.02 -2.38
C GLU A 221 -1.89 11.12 -3.58
N ASP A 222 -0.59 11.33 -3.38
CA ASP A 222 0.36 11.54 -4.48
C ASP A 222 0.91 10.24 -5.10
N VAL A 223 0.30 9.10 -4.81
CA VAL A 223 0.66 7.79 -5.37
C VAL A 223 -0.55 7.09 -5.98
N VAL A 224 -0.27 6.22 -6.96
CA VAL A 224 -1.18 5.18 -7.43
C VAL A 224 -0.70 3.85 -6.86
N PHE A 225 -1.58 3.15 -6.17
CA PHE A 225 -1.34 1.82 -5.64
C PHE A 225 -1.99 0.78 -6.55
N ILE A 226 -1.21 -0.15 -7.09
CA ILE A 226 -1.65 -1.15 -8.07
C ILE A 226 -1.42 -2.54 -7.52
N THR A 227 -2.45 -3.39 -7.55
CA THR A 227 -2.33 -4.83 -7.32
C THR A 227 -2.47 -5.59 -8.62
N SER A 228 -1.78 -6.71 -8.76
CA SER A 228 -1.80 -7.54 -9.96
C SER A 228 -1.60 -9.01 -9.66
N SER A 229 -2.36 -9.87 -10.34
CA SER A 229 -2.14 -11.31 -10.36
C SER A 229 -2.47 -11.88 -11.74
N TYR A 230 -2.06 -13.12 -12.00
CA TYR A 230 -2.41 -13.83 -13.22
C TYR A 230 -3.88 -14.22 -13.23
N GLY A 231 -4.47 -14.28 -14.42
CA GLY A 231 -5.84 -14.73 -14.63
C GLY A 231 -6.90 -13.64 -14.46
N LEU A 232 -8.14 -14.06 -14.29
CA LEU A 232 -9.28 -13.17 -14.08
C LEU A 232 -9.18 -12.46 -12.72
N GLY A 233 -9.62 -11.21 -12.66
CA GLY A 233 -9.50 -10.35 -11.49
C GLY A 233 -10.29 -10.77 -10.26
N GLU A 234 -11.23 -11.68 -10.39
CA GLU A 234 -12.09 -12.14 -9.30
C GLU A 234 -11.30 -12.72 -8.14
N THR A 235 -10.20 -13.44 -8.38
CA THR A 235 -9.32 -13.97 -7.33
C THR A 235 -8.65 -12.88 -6.49
N VAL A 236 -8.36 -11.72 -7.09
CA VAL A 236 -7.82 -10.55 -6.38
C VAL A 236 -8.91 -9.88 -5.54
N VAL A 237 -10.07 -9.64 -6.14
CA VAL A 237 -11.22 -8.98 -5.48
C VAL A 237 -11.74 -9.81 -4.31
N GLN A 238 -11.86 -11.12 -4.48
CA GLN A 238 -12.29 -12.03 -3.41
C GLN A 238 -11.23 -12.29 -2.34
N GLY A 239 -9.97 -11.90 -2.59
CA GLY A 239 -8.87 -12.15 -1.67
C GLY A 239 -8.37 -13.59 -1.65
N ALA A 240 -8.66 -14.36 -2.70
CA ALA A 240 -8.20 -15.74 -2.82
C ALA A 240 -6.71 -15.86 -3.19
N VAL A 241 -6.07 -14.77 -3.59
CA VAL A 241 -4.68 -14.72 -4.02
C VAL A 241 -3.94 -13.58 -3.34
N ASN A 242 -2.63 -13.77 -3.08
CA ASN A 242 -1.73 -12.72 -2.64
C ASN A 242 -1.08 -12.10 -3.88
N PRO A 243 -1.51 -10.90 -4.32
CA PRO A 243 -1.06 -10.30 -5.56
C PRO A 243 0.31 -9.63 -5.45
N ASP A 244 0.91 -9.32 -6.60
CA ASP A 244 1.98 -8.33 -6.67
C ASP A 244 1.42 -6.95 -6.34
N GLU A 245 2.26 -6.09 -5.76
CA GLU A 245 1.91 -4.71 -5.42
C GLU A 245 2.93 -3.73 -5.97
N PHE A 246 2.44 -2.59 -6.47
CA PHE A 246 3.26 -1.53 -7.03
C PHE A 246 2.78 -0.17 -6.56
N TYR A 247 3.73 0.74 -6.32
CA TYR A 247 3.46 2.15 -6.05
C TYR A 247 4.09 3.02 -7.12
N VAL A 248 3.31 3.93 -7.67
CA VAL A 248 3.76 4.89 -8.69
C VAL A 248 3.54 6.31 -8.19
N PHE A 249 4.58 7.12 -8.20
CA PHE A 249 4.52 8.51 -7.72
C PHE A 249 3.97 9.43 -8.82
N LYS A 250 2.84 10.07 -8.56
CA LYS A 250 2.10 10.85 -9.56
C LYS A 250 2.89 12.06 -10.07
N THR A 251 3.62 12.76 -9.20
CA THR A 251 4.35 13.99 -9.56
C THR A 251 5.40 13.73 -10.62
N THR A 252 6.23 12.72 -10.44
CA THR A 252 7.30 12.39 -11.40
C THR A 252 6.78 11.61 -12.61
N LEU A 253 5.66 10.90 -12.47
CA LEU A 253 4.93 10.32 -13.60
C LEU A 253 4.49 11.41 -14.59
N ALA A 254 3.98 12.53 -14.10
CA ALA A 254 3.59 13.68 -14.92
C ALA A 254 4.77 14.35 -15.65
N GLN A 255 5.99 14.10 -15.21
CA GLN A 255 7.24 14.58 -15.80
C GLN A 255 7.90 13.56 -16.72
N ASP A 256 7.21 12.47 -17.05
CA ASP A 256 7.73 11.33 -17.85
C ASP A 256 9.02 10.71 -17.30
N LYS A 257 9.20 10.76 -15.98
CA LYS A 257 10.29 10.10 -15.28
C LYS A 257 9.92 8.65 -14.94
N LYS A 258 10.91 7.84 -14.55
CA LYS A 258 10.67 6.52 -13.98
C LYS A 258 10.02 6.67 -12.61
N ALA A 259 8.71 6.50 -12.54
CA ALA A 259 7.90 6.87 -11.38
C ALA A 259 7.50 5.70 -10.48
N ILE A 260 7.89 4.46 -10.80
CA ILE A 260 7.64 3.28 -9.97
C ILE A 260 8.59 3.33 -8.78
N ILE A 261 8.04 3.64 -7.60
CA ILE A 261 8.85 3.84 -6.39
C ILE A 261 8.98 2.59 -5.53
N ARG A 262 8.09 1.60 -5.68
CA ARG A 262 8.14 0.37 -4.89
C ARG A 262 7.44 -0.78 -5.60
N ARG A 263 7.97 -2.00 -5.43
CA ARG A 263 7.42 -3.26 -5.92
C ARG A 263 7.44 -4.30 -4.79
N SER A 264 6.42 -5.14 -4.73
CA SER A 264 6.38 -6.30 -3.84
C SER A 264 5.88 -7.51 -4.59
N LEU A 265 6.65 -8.59 -4.58
CA LEU A 265 6.29 -9.84 -5.25
C LEU A 265 5.30 -10.62 -4.40
N GLY A 266 4.10 -10.88 -4.95
CA GLY A 266 3.09 -11.72 -4.33
C GLY A 266 3.36 -13.21 -4.55
N SER A 267 2.77 -14.06 -3.70
CA SER A 267 2.90 -15.51 -3.87
C SER A 267 2.13 -16.06 -5.07
N LYS A 268 1.02 -15.42 -5.46
CA LYS A 268 0.22 -15.73 -6.66
C LYS A 268 0.04 -17.23 -6.90
N LEU A 269 -0.40 -17.97 -5.86
CA LEU A 269 -0.48 -19.43 -5.89
C LEU A 269 -1.45 -19.98 -6.92
N ILE A 270 -2.56 -19.27 -7.14
CA ILE A 270 -3.66 -19.68 -8.00
C ILE A 270 -4.03 -18.59 -8.99
N GLN A 271 -4.67 -18.98 -10.08
CA GLN A 271 -5.28 -18.08 -11.06
C GLN A 271 -6.62 -18.64 -11.52
N MET A 272 -7.54 -17.77 -11.89
CA MET A 272 -8.80 -18.13 -12.49
C MET A 272 -8.70 -17.97 -14.00
N GLN A 273 -9.12 -18.99 -14.73
CA GLN A 273 -9.15 -19.01 -16.19
C GLN A 273 -10.47 -19.54 -16.71
N PHE A 274 -10.71 -19.39 -18.00
CA PHE A 274 -11.86 -20.03 -18.64
C PHE A 274 -11.75 -21.55 -18.51
N ALA A 275 -12.89 -22.20 -18.20
CA ALA A 275 -12.96 -23.64 -18.20
C ALA A 275 -12.93 -24.22 -19.63
N PRO A 276 -12.50 -25.47 -19.82
CA PRO A 276 -12.54 -26.11 -21.11
C PRO A 276 -13.95 -26.14 -21.72
N ALA A 277 -14.04 -26.05 -23.03
CA ALA A 277 -15.32 -26.10 -23.72
C ALA A 277 -16.12 -27.38 -23.37
N GLY A 278 -17.42 -27.22 -23.04
CA GLY A 278 -18.29 -28.30 -22.61
C GLY A 278 -18.27 -28.60 -21.10
N SER A 279 -17.45 -27.87 -20.32
CA SER A 279 -17.50 -27.97 -18.85
C SER A 279 -18.81 -27.41 -18.29
N ALA A 280 -19.28 -27.96 -17.17
CA ALA A 280 -20.44 -27.42 -16.44
C ALA A 280 -20.19 -26.03 -15.89
N GLU A 281 -18.98 -25.81 -15.36
CA GLU A 281 -18.50 -24.48 -14.91
C GLU A 281 -17.89 -23.72 -16.10
N LYS A 282 -18.10 -22.41 -16.13
CA LYS A 282 -17.58 -21.51 -17.16
C LYS A 282 -16.16 -21.04 -16.92
N VAL A 283 -15.75 -21.02 -15.67
CA VAL A 283 -14.42 -20.64 -15.20
C VAL A 283 -13.90 -21.70 -14.23
N GLN A 284 -12.58 -21.79 -14.11
CA GLN A 284 -11.92 -22.71 -13.17
C GLN A 284 -10.71 -22.06 -12.54
N THR A 285 -10.42 -22.46 -11.31
CA THR A 285 -9.20 -22.06 -10.61
C THR A 285 -8.13 -23.13 -10.79
N VAL A 286 -6.94 -22.71 -11.17
CA VAL A 286 -5.78 -23.59 -11.36
C VAL A 286 -4.55 -23.04 -10.66
N ASP A 287 -3.59 -23.92 -10.35
CA ASP A 287 -2.32 -23.51 -9.77
C ASP A 287 -1.46 -22.73 -10.76
N VAL A 288 -0.77 -21.70 -10.26
CA VAL A 288 0.26 -20.97 -11.02
C VAL A 288 1.59 -21.69 -10.89
N THR A 289 2.27 -21.89 -12.03
CA THR A 289 3.58 -22.58 -12.01
C THR A 289 4.63 -21.81 -11.19
N PRO A 290 5.61 -22.48 -10.56
CA PRO A 290 6.66 -21.83 -9.79
C PRO A 290 7.44 -20.76 -10.58
N GLU A 291 7.66 -20.96 -11.87
CA GLU A 291 8.34 -20.01 -12.74
C GLU A 291 7.57 -18.70 -12.87
N LYS A 292 6.25 -18.77 -13.05
CA LYS A 292 5.37 -17.60 -13.11
C LYS A 292 5.24 -16.91 -11.74
N ARG A 293 5.14 -17.68 -10.65
CA ARG A 293 5.04 -17.12 -9.30
C ARG A 293 6.28 -16.31 -8.91
N ASN A 294 7.45 -16.70 -9.39
CA ASN A 294 8.71 -16.05 -9.11
C ASN A 294 9.02 -14.85 -10.03
N ARG A 295 8.02 -14.38 -10.79
CA ARG A 295 8.10 -13.18 -11.64
C ARG A 295 6.96 -12.23 -11.29
N PHE A 296 7.20 -10.94 -11.51
CA PHE A 296 6.11 -9.97 -11.50
C PHE A 296 5.15 -10.24 -12.65
N SER A 297 3.88 -10.10 -12.38
CA SER A 297 2.81 -10.33 -13.39
C SER A 297 2.65 -9.20 -14.39
N LEU A 298 3.31 -8.06 -14.17
CA LEU A 298 3.33 -6.88 -15.03
C LEU A 298 4.76 -6.43 -15.34
N GLU A 299 4.92 -5.87 -16.53
CA GLU A 299 6.12 -5.14 -16.93
C GLU A 299 6.03 -3.66 -16.50
N ASP A 300 7.16 -2.96 -16.44
CA ASP A 300 7.22 -1.53 -16.06
C ASP A 300 6.35 -0.64 -16.98
N THR A 301 6.27 -0.99 -18.27
CA THR A 301 5.41 -0.30 -19.24
C THR A 301 3.95 -0.44 -18.91
N ASP A 302 3.49 -1.63 -18.49
CA ASP A 302 2.12 -1.89 -18.06
C ASP A 302 1.78 -1.08 -16.80
N ILE A 303 2.67 -1.10 -15.81
CA ILE A 303 2.48 -0.38 -14.54
C ILE A 303 2.38 1.13 -14.81
N THR A 304 3.23 1.66 -15.66
CA THR A 304 3.23 3.08 -16.05
C THR A 304 1.94 3.45 -16.78
N GLU A 305 1.47 2.61 -17.70
CA GLU A 305 0.21 2.83 -18.43
C GLU A 305 -0.99 2.82 -17.48
N LEU A 306 -1.06 1.84 -16.57
CA LEU A 306 -2.10 1.77 -15.54
C LEU A 306 -2.12 3.02 -14.67
N ALA A 307 -0.95 3.47 -14.21
CA ALA A 307 -0.86 4.67 -13.37
C ALA A 307 -1.31 5.93 -14.12
N LYS A 308 -0.98 6.06 -15.39
CA LYS A 308 -1.47 7.18 -16.23
C LYS A 308 -2.98 7.14 -16.39
N TYR A 309 -3.57 5.96 -16.60
CA TYR A 309 -5.04 5.80 -16.63
C TYR A 309 -5.69 6.19 -15.30
N ALA A 310 -5.11 5.77 -14.17
CA ALA A 310 -5.61 6.12 -12.85
C ALA A 310 -5.64 7.63 -12.63
N VAL A 311 -4.58 8.33 -12.99
CA VAL A 311 -4.50 9.80 -12.88
C VAL A 311 -5.52 10.51 -13.77
N ILE A 312 -5.72 10.03 -15.00
CA ILE A 312 -6.74 10.57 -15.93
C ILE A 312 -8.14 10.38 -15.34
N ILE A 313 -8.44 9.21 -14.81
CA ILE A 313 -9.74 8.89 -14.22
C ILE A 313 -9.98 9.72 -12.96
N GLU A 314 -9.00 9.79 -12.05
CA GLU A 314 -9.08 10.62 -10.84
C GLU A 314 -9.36 12.10 -11.17
N LYS A 315 -8.62 12.64 -12.14
CA LYS A 315 -8.81 14.03 -12.59
C LYS A 315 -10.21 14.27 -13.16
N HIS A 316 -10.74 13.30 -13.91
CA HIS A 316 -12.09 13.41 -14.47
C HIS A 316 -13.16 13.45 -13.38
N TYR A 317 -13.09 12.55 -12.41
CA TYR A 317 -14.08 12.48 -11.31
C TYR A 317 -13.81 13.47 -10.18
N GLY A 318 -12.63 14.09 -10.12
CA GLY A 318 -12.24 15.08 -9.12
C GLY A 318 -12.12 14.55 -7.69
N ARG A 319 -11.89 13.27 -7.52
CA ARG A 319 -11.75 12.58 -6.23
C ARG A 319 -10.94 11.28 -6.33
N PRO A 320 -10.42 10.76 -5.21
CA PRO A 320 -9.76 9.45 -5.19
C PRO A 320 -10.67 8.33 -5.68
N MET A 321 -10.09 7.40 -6.43
CA MET A 321 -10.81 6.35 -7.14
C MET A 321 -10.26 4.96 -6.81
N ASP A 322 -11.17 3.99 -6.82
CA ASP A 322 -10.95 2.54 -6.80
C ASP A 322 -11.28 2.01 -8.20
N ILE A 323 -10.33 1.36 -8.85
CA ILE A 323 -10.38 1.02 -10.27
C ILE A 323 -10.03 -0.45 -10.47
N GLU A 324 -10.92 -1.21 -11.11
CA GLU A 324 -10.64 -2.57 -11.58
C GLU A 324 -10.10 -2.53 -13.01
N TRP A 325 -9.09 -3.35 -13.29
CA TRP A 325 -8.44 -3.40 -14.59
C TRP A 325 -8.10 -4.85 -15.00
N GLY A 326 -7.92 -5.06 -16.31
CA GLY A 326 -7.44 -6.32 -16.88
C GLY A 326 -6.51 -6.08 -18.06
N LYS A 327 -5.48 -6.92 -18.16
CA LYS A 327 -4.59 -6.99 -19.31
C LYS A 327 -4.99 -8.19 -20.15
N ASP A 328 -5.38 -7.95 -21.38
CA ASP A 328 -5.76 -9.01 -22.33
C ASP A 328 -4.52 -9.77 -22.80
N GLY A 329 -4.53 -11.09 -22.65
CA GLY A 329 -3.42 -11.93 -23.05
C GLY A 329 -3.35 -12.21 -24.57
N GLN A 330 -4.38 -11.83 -25.33
CA GLN A 330 -4.41 -11.99 -26.79
C GLN A 330 -3.88 -10.76 -27.51
N ASP A 331 -4.33 -9.56 -27.13
CA ASP A 331 -3.89 -8.33 -27.80
C ASP A 331 -2.81 -7.55 -27.01
N GLY A 332 -2.52 -7.98 -25.78
CA GLY A 332 -1.53 -7.36 -24.89
C GLY A 332 -1.93 -6.02 -24.30
N ARG A 333 -3.18 -5.58 -24.50
CA ARG A 333 -3.65 -4.25 -24.08
C ARG A 333 -4.28 -4.27 -22.71
N ILE A 334 -4.23 -3.11 -22.04
CA ILE A 334 -4.86 -2.87 -20.74
C ILE A 334 -6.23 -2.24 -20.95
N TYR A 335 -7.21 -2.74 -20.20
CA TYR A 335 -8.58 -2.26 -20.17
C TYR A 335 -9.02 -1.93 -18.74
N ILE A 336 -9.77 -0.86 -18.60
CA ILE A 336 -10.44 -0.49 -17.34
C ILE A 336 -11.79 -1.20 -17.32
N LEU A 337 -12.06 -1.94 -16.25
CA LEU A 337 -13.26 -2.76 -16.12
C LEU A 337 -14.34 -2.12 -15.25
N GLN A 338 -13.93 -1.31 -14.28
CA GLN A 338 -14.81 -0.56 -13.38
C GLN A 338 -14.03 0.58 -12.73
N ALA A 339 -14.70 1.68 -12.42
CA ALA A 339 -14.17 2.75 -11.57
C ALA A 339 -15.28 3.26 -10.64
N ARG A 340 -14.94 3.44 -9.38
CA ARG A 340 -15.82 4.00 -8.35
C ARG A 340 -15.04 4.91 -7.40
N PRO A 341 -15.70 5.86 -6.72
CA PRO A 341 -15.05 6.68 -5.70
C PRO A 341 -14.48 5.81 -4.56
N GLU A 342 -13.28 6.13 -4.13
CA GLU A 342 -12.72 5.60 -2.89
C GLU A 342 -13.37 6.33 -1.70
N THR A 343 -13.95 5.59 -0.75
CA THR A 343 -14.76 6.16 0.32
C THR A 343 -14.18 5.98 1.71
N VAL A 344 -13.29 5.02 1.91
CA VAL A 344 -12.80 4.64 3.25
C VAL A 344 -11.83 5.68 3.80
N LYS A 345 -10.81 6.06 3.05
CA LYS A 345 -9.78 7.02 3.51
C LYS A 345 -10.12 8.48 3.20
N SER A 346 -10.84 8.75 2.12
CA SER A 346 -11.26 10.11 1.81
C SER A 346 -12.22 10.72 2.84
N GLN A 347 -12.99 9.89 3.57
CA GLN A 347 -13.88 10.33 4.65
C GLN A 347 -13.18 10.45 6.01
N ALA A 348 -12.02 9.84 6.20
CA ALA A 348 -11.28 9.87 7.47
C ALA A 348 -10.50 11.19 7.70
N ALA A 349 -10.46 12.08 6.72
CA ALA A 349 -9.77 13.36 6.84
C ALA A 349 -10.42 14.24 7.92
N GLY A 350 -9.74 14.37 9.07
CA GLY A 350 -10.17 15.23 10.18
C GLY A 350 -10.36 14.54 11.53
N GLN A 351 -10.22 13.22 11.61
CA GLN A 351 -10.23 12.52 12.90
C GLN A 351 -8.88 12.62 13.61
N VAL A 352 -8.94 12.58 14.96
CA VAL A 352 -7.75 12.49 15.79
C VAL A 352 -6.99 11.21 15.47
N GLU A 353 -5.72 11.33 15.15
CA GLU A 353 -4.87 10.19 14.81
C GLU A 353 -4.29 9.56 16.08
N MET A 354 -4.54 8.26 16.25
CA MET A 354 -3.97 7.48 17.37
C MET A 354 -2.80 6.66 16.86
N ARG A 355 -1.66 6.75 17.52
CA ARG A 355 -0.48 5.94 17.21
C ARG A 355 -0.25 4.86 18.23
N TYR A 356 0.11 3.70 17.72
CA TYR A 356 0.36 2.48 18.48
C TYR A 356 1.82 2.10 18.40
N LYS A 357 2.40 1.73 19.52
CA LYS A 357 3.79 1.26 19.62
C LYS A 357 3.89 0.09 20.60
N LEU A 358 4.60 -0.96 20.20
CA LEU A 358 4.93 -2.07 21.11
C LEU A 358 6.02 -1.64 22.09
N LYS A 359 5.81 -1.93 23.39
CA LYS A 359 6.80 -1.73 24.46
C LYS A 359 7.61 -2.98 24.79
N GLY A 360 7.78 -3.86 23.85
CA GLY A 360 8.53 -5.09 24.05
C GLY A 360 8.59 -5.90 22.77
N SER A 361 9.19 -7.06 22.84
CA SER A 361 9.26 -8.01 21.74
C SER A 361 8.97 -9.42 22.25
N SER A 362 8.48 -10.25 21.38
CA SER A 362 8.25 -11.67 21.62
C SER A 362 8.50 -12.48 20.33
N LYS A 363 8.38 -13.79 20.41
CA LYS A 363 8.53 -14.66 19.26
C LYS A 363 7.46 -14.36 18.23
N VAL A 364 7.85 -14.15 16.99
CA VAL A 364 6.92 -14.03 15.84
C VAL A 364 6.41 -15.42 15.48
N LEU A 365 5.09 -15.61 15.55
CA LEU A 365 4.43 -16.88 15.24
C LEU A 365 4.00 -16.93 13.77
N ALA A 366 3.56 -15.82 13.22
CA ALA A 366 3.15 -15.68 11.83
C ALA A 366 3.31 -14.21 11.40
N LYS A 367 3.35 -13.99 10.10
CA LYS A 367 3.42 -12.65 9.51
C LYS A 367 2.67 -12.60 8.18
N GLY A 368 2.23 -11.42 7.80
CA GLY A 368 1.50 -11.16 6.57
C GLY A 368 1.43 -9.67 6.26
N ARG A 369 0.48 -9.26 5.43
CA ARG A 369 0.25 -7.85 5.11
C ARG A 369 -0.52 -7.17 6.23
N ALA A 370 0.00 -6.07 6.75
CA ALA A 370 -0.67 -5.24 7.74
C ALA A 370 -1.82 -4.44 7.10
N ILE A 371 -2.95 -4.42 7.78
CA ILE A 371 -4.12 -3.61 7.43
C ILE A 371 -4.43 -2.70 8.62
N GLY A 372 -4.41 -1.41 8.37
CA GLY A 372 -4.45 -0.39 9.41
C GLY A 372 -3.09 -0.24 10.12
N GLN A 373 -3.11 0.44 11.27
CA GLN A 373 -1.89 0.78 12.03
C GLN A 373 -2.02 0.46 13.52
N LYS A 374 -3.09 -0.24 13.89
CA LYS A 374 -3.38 -0.58 15.27
C LYS A 374 -2.69 -1.86 15.71
N ILE A 375 -2.71 -2.06 17.01
CA ILE A 375 -2.30 -3.29 17.67
C ILE A 375 -3.51 -3.84 18.39
N GLY A 376 -3.81 -5.12 18.18
CA GLY A 376 -4.85 -5.85 18.90
C GLY A 376 -4.26 -7.07 19.60
N ALA A 377 -4.90 -7.49 20.69
CA ALA A 377 -4.44 -8.65 21.44
C ALA A 377 -5.62 -9.44 22.00
N GLY A 378 -5.43 -10.72 22.19
CA GLY A 378 -6.44 -11.59 22.78
C GLY A 378 -6.19 -13.06 22.47
N PRO A 379 -7.13 -13.94 22.89
CA PRO A 379 -7.07 -15.34 22.58
C PRO A 379 -7.43 -15.63 21.12
N VAL A 380 -6.67 -16.50 20.50
CA VAL A 380 -6.90 -16.97 19.12
C VAL A 380 -8.20 -17.78 19.06
N ARG A 381 -9.00 -17.51 18.04
CA ARG A 381 -10.18 -18.28 17.67
C ARG A 381 -10.11 -18.66 16.19
N ILE A 382 -9.79 -19.93 15.92
CA ILE A 382 -9.71 -20.45 14.55
C ILE A 382 -11.09 -20.88 14.10
N ILE A 383 -11.58 -20.26 13.02
CA ILE A 383 -12.86 -20.57 12.40
C ILE A 383 -12.58 -21.14 11.01
N ARG A 384 -12.96 -22.37 10.80
CA ARG A 384 -12.77 -23.09 9.53
C ARG A 384 -13.99 -23.10 8.64
N ASP A 385 -15.16 -23.04 9.26
CA ASP A 385 -16.46 -23.08 8.59
C ASP A 385 -17.38 -21.99 9.14
N PRO A 386 -18.18 -21.30 8.31
CA PRO A 386 -19.12 -20.27 8.76
C PRO A 386 -20.07 -20.71 9.86
N SER A 387 -20.40 -21.99 9.95
CA SER A 387 -21.23 -22.54 11.04
C SER A 387 -20.60 -22.45 12.43
N GLU A 388 -19.29 -22.23 12.51
CA GLU A 388 -18.55 -22.11 13.77
C GLU A 388 -18.44 -20.65 14.28
N MET A 389 -18.99 -19.67 13.55
CA MET A 389 -18.83 -18.24 13.86
C MET A 389 -19.28 -17.85 15.27
N ASP A 390 -20.28 -18.56 15.82
CA ASP A 390 -20.78 -18.32 17.18
C ASP A 390 -19.75 -18.57 18.29
N ARG A 391 -18.64 -19.24 17.96
CA ARG A 391 -17.52 -19.47 18.89
C ARG A 391 -16.71 -18.19 19.15
N VAL A 392 -16.78 -17.20 18.27
CA VAL A 392 -16.02 -15.95 18.42
C VAL A 392 -16.66 -15.07 19.47
N GLN A 393 -15.92 -14.78 20.53
CA GLN A 393 -16.34 -13.91 21.61
C GLN A 393 -15.73 -12.50 21.44
N PRO A 394 -16.35 -11.45 22.02
CA PRO A 394 -15.73 -10.12 22.01
C PRO A 394 -14.31 -10.15 22.59
N GLY A 395 -13.36 -9.57 21.86
CA GLY A 395 -11.95 -9.55 22.25
C GLY A 395 -11.10 -10.71 21.74
N ASP A 396 -11.72 -11.71 21.07
CA ASP A 396 -10.98 -12.79 20.43
C ASP A 396 -10.18 -12.27 19.20
N VAL A 397 -9.08 -12.93 18.90
CA VAL A 397 -8.36 -12.77 17.63
C VAL A 397 -8.92 -13.79 16.64
N LEU A 398 -9.64 -13.31 15.65
CA LEU A 398 -10.23 -14.15 14.62
C LEU A 398 -9.18 -14.65 13.64
N VAL A 399 -9.06 -15.96 13.46
CA VAL A 399 -8.14 -16.60 12.50
C VAL A 399 -8.93 -17.46 11.54
N ALA A 400 -8.78 -17.22 10.25
CA ALA A 400 -9.47 -17.95 9.19
C ALA A 400 -8.60 -18.14 7.96
N ASP A 401 -8.97 -19.05 7.07
CA ASP A 401 -8.30 -19.19 5.78
C ASP A 401 -8.53 -17.94 4.90
N MET A 402 -9.80 -17.56 4.76
CA MET A 402 -10.24 -16.30 4.15
C MET A 402 -11.60 -15.92 4.72
N THR A 403 -12.05 -14.69 4.50
CA THR A 403 -13.38 -14.23 4.89
C THR A 403 -14.20 -13.82 3.66
N ASP A 404 -15.50 -13.86 3.81
CA ASP A 404 -16.46 -13.32 2.85
C ASP A 404 -17.45 -12.40 3.58
N PRO A 405 -18.36 -11.69 2.89
CA PRO A 405 -19.28 -10.75 3.54
C PRO A 405 -20.18 -11.31 4.65
N ASN A 406 -20.38 -12.62 4.73
CA ASN A 406 -21.15 -13.22 5.86
C ASN A 406 -20.37 -13.15 7.20
N TRP A 407 -19.07 -12.91 7.17
CA TRP A 407 -18.22 -12.85 8.36
C TRP A 407 -18.26 -11.49 9.08
N GLU A 408 -18.86 -10.47 8.51
CA GLU A 408 -18.87 -9.12 9.09
C GLU A 408 -19.36 -9.08 10.56
N PRO A 409 -20.44 -9.80 10.96
CA PRO A 409 -20.91 -9.79 12.34
C PRO A 409 -19.89 -10.30 13.35
N VAL A 410 -19.07 -11.29 12.98
CA VAL A 410 -18.00 -11.82 13.86
C VAL A 410 -16.75 -10.98 13.81
N MET A 411 -16.44 -10.39 12.67
CA MET A 411 -15.31 -9.47 12.52
C MET A 411 -15.46 -8.24 13.43
N LYS A 412 -16.67 -7.75 13.65
CA LYS A 412 -17.00 -6.66 14.59
C LYS A 412 -16.65 -6.95 16.05
N ARG A 413 -16.66 -8.21 16.45
CA ARG A 413 -16.35 -8.64 17.83
C ARG A 413 -14.85 -8.84 18.04
N ALA A 414 -14.10 -9.07 16.97
CA ALA A 414 -12.70 -9.41 17.04
C ALA A 414 -11.84 -8.21 17.48
N SER A 415 -10.83 -8.48 18.28
CA SER A 415 -9.77 -7.50 18.61
C SER A 415 -8.74 -7.35 17.49
N ALA A 416 -8.58 -8.41 16.69
CA ALA A 416 -7.76 -8.45 15.48
C ALA A 416 -8.24 -9.58 14.55
N ILE A 417 -7.87 -9.50 13.28
CA ILE A 417 -8.24 -10.46 12.25
C ILE A 417 -6.98 -10.98 11.57
N ILE A 418 -6.90 -12.30 11.37
CA ILE A 418 -5.77 -12.95 10.69
C ILE A 418 -6.33 -13.85 9.61
N THR A 419 -5.80 -13.75 8.37
CA THR A 419 -6.16 -14.65 7.27
C THR A 419 -4.94 -15.23 6.59
N ASN A 420 -5.06 -16.49 6.14
CA ASN A 420 -4.01 -17.15 5.35
C ASN A 420 -3.88 -16.52 3.97
N ARG A 421 -5.01 -16.16 3.36
CA ARG A 421 -5.09 -15.61 2.01
C ARG A 421 -5.55 -14.17 2.00
N GLY A 422 -5.22 -13.50 0.91
CA GLY A 422 -5.67 -12.17 0.61
C GLY A 422 -4.56 -11.13 0.61
N GLY A 423 -4.82 -10.03 -0.06
CA GLY A 423 -3.99 -8.83 -0.10
C GLY A 423 -4.76 -7.65 0.48
N ARG A 424 -4.23 -6.44 0.32
CA ARG A 424 -4.82 -5.21 0.86
C ARG A 424 -6.19 -4.84 0.31
N THR A 425 -6.60 -5.48 -0.76
CA THR A 425 -7.87 -5.24 -1.46
C THR A 425 -8.91 -6.33 -1.23
N CYS A 426 -8.58 -7.36 -0.44
CA CYS A 426 -9.50 -8.44 -0.12
C CYS A 426 -10.62 -7.99 0.83
N HIS A 427 -11.68 -8.79 0.90
CA HIS A 427 -12.83 -8.53 1.79
C HIS A 427 -12.40 -8.30 3.24
N ALA A 428 -11.54 -9.17 3.79
CA ALA A 428 -11.05 -9.02 5.16
C ALA A 428 -10.38 -7.66 5.40
N ALA A 429 -9.57 -7.20 4.43
CA ALA A 429 -8.89 -5.92 4.51
C ALA A 429 -9.86 -4.73 4.45
N ILE A 430 -10.81 -4.76 3.55
CA ILE A 430 -11.83 -3.69 3.40
C ILE A 430 -12.65 -3.55 4.67
N ILE A 431 -13.21 -4.64 5.17
CA ILE A 431 -14.03 -4.61 6.38
C ILE A 431 -13.22 -4.25 7.62
N ALA A 432 -11.98 -4.74 7.75
CA ALA A 432 -11.12 -4.36 8.87
C ALA A 432 -10.86 -2.85 8.92
N ARG A 433 -10.66 -2.19 7.77
CA ARG A 433 -10.53 -0.73 7.69
C ARG A 433 -11.81 -0.02 8.10
N GLU A 434 -12.96 -0.46 7.58
CA GLU A 434 -14.27 0.11 7.92
C GLU A 434 -14.59 -0.01 9.42
N LEU A 435 -14.25 -1.13 10.02
CA LEU A 435 -14.47 -1.38 11.45
C LEU A 435 -13.38 -0.75 12.35
N GLY A 436 -12.26 -0.32 11.76
CA GLY A 436 -11.11 0.16 12.52
C GLY A 436 -10.44 -0.92 13.36
N VAL A 437 -10.51 -2.19 12.94
CA VAL A 437 -9.89 -3.35 13.60
C VAL A 437 -8.58 -3.68 12.87
N PRO A 438 -7.46 -3.95 13.58
CA PRO A 438 -6.23 -4.36 12.92
C PRO A 438 -6.40 -5.73 12.28
N ALA A 439 -5.86 -5.90 11.07
CA ALA A 439 -5.86 -7.20 10.41
C ALA A 439 -4.50 -7.50 9.78
N VAL A 440 -4.13 -8.77 9.78
CA VAL A 440 -2.96 -9.28 9.05
C VAL A 440 -3.45 -10.34 8.07
N VAL A 441 -3.30 -10.04 6.78
CA VAL A 441 -3.80 -10.90 5.72
C VAL A 441 -2.64 -11.52 4.93
N GLY A 442 -2.92 -12.64 4.23
CA GLY A 442 -1.90 -13.28 3.42
C GLY A 442 -0.79 -13.97 4.23
N CYS A 443 -1.10 -14.49 5.41
CA CYS A 443 -0.13 -15.17 6.27
C CYS A 443 0.32 -16.55 5.74
N GLY A 444 -0.39 -17.13 4.79
CA GLY A 444 -0.10 -18.43 4.20
C GLY A 444 -0.61 -19.62 5.02
N ASP A 445 -0.15 -19.75 6.23
CA ASP A 445 -0.36 -20.94 7.07
C ASP A 445 -0.65 -20.64 8.56
N ALA A 446 -1.17 -19.46 8.85
CA ALA A 446 -1.48 -19.04 10.23
C ALA A 446 -2.45 -20.01 10.94
N THR A 447 -3.42 -20.60 10.21
CA THR A 447 -4.35 -21.59 10.74
C THR A 447 -3.68 -22.90 11.16
N GLU A 448 -2.46 -23.17 10.73
CA GLU A 448 -1.65 -24.35 11.08
C GLU A 448 -0.72 -24.06 12.26
N HIS A 449 -0.19 -22.85 12.35
CA HIS A 449 0.79 -22.46 13.37
C HIS A 449 0.17 -21.92 14.65
N LEU A 450 -1.04 -21.36 14.57
CA LEU A 450 -1.77 -20.85 15.71
C LEU A 450 -2.72 -21.93 16.26
N GLN A 451 -3.01 -21.86 17.56
CA GLN A 451 -3.91 -22.77 18.25
C GLN A 451 -5.03 -22.01 18.96
N ASP A 452 -6.24 -22.59 19.01
CA ASP A 452 -7.37 -22.02 19.74
C ASP A 452 -6.99 -21.72 21.20
N GLY A 453 -7.37 -20.54 21.66
CA GLY A 453 -7.11 -20.08 23.01
C GLY A 453 -5.69 -19.55 23.28
N MET A 454 -4.75 -19.68 22.34
CA MET A 454 -3.42 -19.11 22.47
C MET A 454 -3.52 -17.58 22.57
N MET A 455 -2.86 -16.98 23.55
CA MET A 455 -2.80 -15.53 23.68
C MET A 455 -1.76 -14.96 22.71
N VAL A 456 -2.17 -14.01 21.90
CA VAL A 456 -1.30 -13.37 20.91
C VAL A 456 -1.47 -11.86 20.88
N THR A 457 -0.44 -11.16 20.38
CA THR A 457 -0.48 -9.74 20.05
C THR A 457 -0.31 -9.61 18.54
N VAL A 458 -1.25 -8.92 17.91
CA VAL A 458 -1.29 -8.68 16.47
C VAL A 458 -0.92 -7.22 16.20
N SER A 459 0.25 -7.00 15.62
CA SER A 459 0.77 -5.66 15.35
C SER A 459 0.67 -5.31 13.88
N CYS A 460 -0.01 -4.21 13.58
CA CYS A 460 -0.02 -3.55 12.27
C CYS A 460 0.73 -2.20 12.32
N ALA A 461 1.43 -1.90 13.41
CA ALA A 461 2.09 -0.60 13.64
C ALA A 461 3.56 -0.55 13.17
N GLU A 462 4.07 -1.61 12.56
CA GLU A 462 5.48 -1.76 12.21
C GLU A 462 5.76 -1.61 10.70
N GLY A 463 4.77 -1.18 9.94
CA GLY A 463 4.87 -0.99 8.49
C GLY A 463 3.92 -1.88 7.70
N ASP A 464 4.29 -2.22 6.47
CA ASP A 464 3.47 -3.03 5.56
C ASP A 464 3.37 -4.51 5.99
N GLU A 465 4.33 -5.00 6.74
CA GLU A 465 4.31 -6.34 7.29
C GLU A 465 3.67 -6.32 8.68
N GLY A 466 2.60 -7.07 8.86
CA GLY A 466 1.96 -7.30 10.13
C GLY A 466 2.55 -8.54 10.81
N HIS A 467 2.68 -8.48 12.12
CA HIS A 467 3.28 -9.54 12.92
C HIS A 467 2.31 -10.07 13.97
N ILE A 468 2.29 -11.39 14.12
CA ILE A 468 1.58 -12.07 15.20
C ILE A 468 2.62 -12.57 16.20
N TYR A 469 2.63 -11.97 17.39
CA TYR A 469 3.56 -12.28 18.48
C TYR A 469 2.94 -13.21 19.50
N ASP A 470 3.77 -14.12 20.05
CA ASP A 470 3.39 -14.98 21.14
C ASP A 470 3.19 -14.20 22.44
N GLY A 471 2.05 -14.41 23.10
CA GLY A 471 1.71 -13.74 24.35
C GLY A 471 1.19 -12.31 24.19
N LEU A 472 1.02 -11.66 25.33
CA LEU A 472 0.57 -10.27 25.42
C LEU A 472 1.78 -9.35 25.57
N ILE A 473 1.92 -8.38 24.66
CA ILE A 473 2.94 -7.35 24.71
C ILE A 473 2.26 -6.03 25.07
N GLU A 474 2.85 -5.29 26.02
CA GLU A 474 2.36 -3.96 26.39
C GLU A 474 2.42 -3.02 25.20
N THR A 475 1.34 -2.27 25.00
CA THR A 475 1.20 -1.33 23.88
C THR A 475 1.06 0.09 24.41
N GLU A 476 1.84 1.01 23.86
CA GLU A 476 1.69 2.44 24.05
C GLU A 476 0.78 3.01 22.96
N VAL A 477 -0.18 3.83 23.38
CA VAL A 477 -1.10 4.52 22.46
C VAL A 477 -0.94 6.02 22.69
N THR A 478 -0.58 6.76 21.64
CA THR A 478 -0.38 8.21 21.69
C THR A 478 -1.39 8.90 20.77
N GLU A 479 -2.06 9.90 21.29
CA GLU A 479 -2.96 10.77 20.52
C GLU A 479 -2.14 11.89 19.85
N ILE A 480 -2.31 12.06 18.53
CA ILE A 480 -1.69 13.14 17.76
C ILE A 480 -2.75 14.20 17.51
N SER A 481 -2.61 15.34 18.21
CA SER A 481 -3.44 16.51 17.96
C SER A 481 -2.91 17.31 16.78
N ARG A 482 -3.77 17.63 15.82
CA ARG A 482 -3.46 18.54 14.69
C ARG A 482 -3.81 20.00 15.05
N GLY A 483 -3.35 20.49 16.18
CA GLY A 483 -3.50 21.89 16.56
C GLY A 483 -2.64 22.83 15.71
N VAL A 484 -2.93 24.13 15.79
CA VAL A 484 -2.06 25.16 15.20
C VAL A 484 -0.75 25.19 16.01
N LEU A 485 0.36 24.83 15.37
CA LEU A 485 1.68 24.84 16.01
C LEU A 485 2.25 26.27 16.05
N PRO A 486 2.97 26.64 17.12
CA PRO A 486 3.60 27.93 17.21
C PRO A 486 4.76 28.11 16.22
N ASP A 487 5.04 29.34 15.84
CA ASP A 487 6.24 29.67 15.09
C ASP A 487 7.49 29.46 15.96
N ILE A 488 8.49 28.80 15.39
CA ILE A 488 9.78 28.53 16.02
C ILE A 488 10.94 28.92 15.11
N PRO A 489 12.08 29.32 15.65
CA PRO A 489 13.22 29.82 14.86
C PRO A 489 14.09 28.71 14.27
N VAL A 490 13.67 27.45 14.30
CA VAL A 490 14.40 26.28 13.83
C VAL A 490 13.50 25.39 12.99
N LYS A 491 14.06 24.70 12.02
CA LYS A 491 13.32 23.71 11.21
C LYS A 491 13.29 22.38 11.94
N ILE A 492 12.11 21.81 12.07
CA ILE A 492 11.95 20.45 12.58
C ILE A 492 11.85 19.48 11.41
N THR A 493 12.78 18.54 11.38
CA THR A 493 12.83 17.43 10.41
C THR A 493 12.64 16.11 11.12
N MET A 494 12.56 15.02 10.37
CA MET A 494 12.32 13.69 10.93
C MET A 494 13.46 12.72 10.67
N ASN A 495 13.64 11.80 11.60
CA ASN A 495 14.44 10.59 11.42
C ASN A 495 13.53 9.47 10.90
N ILE A 496 13.80 8.95 9.71
CA ILE A 496 13.03 7.89 9.08
C ILE A 496 13.92 6.67 8.86
N GLY A 497 13.54 5.55 9.45
CA GLY A 497 14.20 4.26 9.22
C GLY A 497 13.42 3.39 8.24
N ASN A 498 12.14 3.19 8.51
CA ASN A 498 11.25 2.33 7.73
C ASN A 498 10.56 3.10 6.60
N PRO A 499 10.88 2.83 5.31
CA PRO A 499 10.25 3.49 4.17
C PRO A 499 8.72 3.30 4.13
N GLN A 500 8.22 2.17 4.62
CA GLN A 500 6.78 1.85 4.58
C GLN A 500 5.93 2.76 5.47
N LEU A 501 6.52 3.38 6.47
CA LEU A 501 5.86 4.34 7.35
C LEU A 501 5.98 5.80 6.86
N ALA A 502 6.70 6.03 5.75
CA ALA A 502 6.96 7.38 5.27
C ALA A 502 5.70 8.13 4.87
N PHE A 503 4.72 7.45 4.26
CA PHE A 503 3.46 8.07 3.86
C PHE A 503 2.59 8.51 5.04
N ASP A 504 2.70 7.83 6.17
CA ASP A 504 2.05 8.27 7.41
C ASP A 504 2.80 9.43 8.05
N PHE A 505 4.10 9.27 8.20
CA PHE A 505 4.93 10.24 8.90
C PHE A 505 5.01 11.60 8.19
N CYS A 506 4.94 11.63 6.86
CA CYS A 506 4.95 12.88 6.10
C CYS A 506 3.75 13.80 6.41
N GLN A 507 2.68 13.25 6.95
CA GLN A 507 1.48 14.01 7.36
C GLN A 507 1.68 14.78 8.68
N ILE A 508 2.68 14.41 9.49
CA ILE A 508 3.06 15.20 10.65
C ILE A 508 3.73 16.50 10.17
N PRO A 509 3.46 17.65 10.75
CA PRO A 509 4.15 18.89 10.41
C PRO A 509 5.67 18.73 10.47
N ASN A 510 6.34 19.08 9.37
CA ASN A 510 7.78 18.89 9.22
C ASN A 510 8.37 19.77 8.12
N ALA A 511 9.69 19.89 8.13
CA ALA A 511 10.49 20.56 7.10
C ALA A 511 11.29 19.57 6.21
N GLY A 512 10.99 18.28 6.29
CA GLY A 512 11.65 17.23 5.53
C GLY A 512 12.26 16.15 6.44
N VAL A 513 13.19 15.38 5.90
CA VAL A 513 13.89 14.29 6.58
C VAL A 513 15.34 14.67 6.80
N GLY A 514 15.74 14.79 8.05
CA GLY A 514 17.12 15.10 8.42
C GLY A 514 18.02 13.86 8.46
N LEU A 515 17.44 12.69 8.60
CA LEU A 515 18.16 11.41 8.59
C LEU A 515 17.26 10.28 8.06
N ALA A 516 17.59 9.80 6.87
CA ALA A 516 17.09 8.52 6.35
C ALA A 516 18.24 7.51 6.35
N ARG A 517 18.03 6.34 6.94
CA ARG A 517 19.09 5.33 7.15
C ARG A 517 18.97 4.20 6.14
N LEU A 518 20.01 3.98 5.34
CA LEU A 518 20.09 2.83 4.43
C LEU A 518 20.14 1.48 5.16
N GLU A 519 20.68 1.45 6.37
CA GLU A 519 20.82 0.22 7.17
C GLU A 519 19.48 -0.48 7.36
N PHE A 520 18.40 0.26 7.57
CA PHE A 520 17.08 -0.33 7.71
C PHE A 520 16.66 -1.05 6.42
N ILE A 521 16.88 -0.43 5.27
CA ILE A 521 16.55 -1.01 3.95
C ILE A 521 17.41 -2.26 3.72
N ILE A 522 18.71 -2.18 3.95
CA ILE A 522 19.64 -3.29 3.76
C ILE A 522 19.28 -4.47 4.67
N ASN A 523 18.99 -4.20 5.93
CA ASN A 523 18.70 -5.24 6.91
C ASN A 523 17.34 -5.92 6.70
N ASN A 524 16.30 -5.13 6.39
CA ASN A 524 14.92 -5.63 6.39
C ASN A 524 14.38 -5.99 5.00
N TYR A 525 14.87 -5.35 3.94
CA TYR A 525 14.37 -5.58 2.58
C TYR A 525 15.35 -6.32 1.68
N ILE A 526 16.63 -6.28 1.99
CA ILE A 526 17.66 -6.96 1.23
C ILE A 526 18.11 -8.23 1.96
N GLY A 527 18.59 -8.10 3.20
CA GLY A 527 18.99 -9.19 4.07
C GLY A 527 20.28 -9.91 3.67
N VAL A 528 20.93 -9.51 2.57
CA VAL A 528 22.12 -10.15 2.01
C VAL A 528 23.30 -9.22 2.09
N HIS A 529 24.47 -9.76 2.46
CA HIS A 529 25.72 -9.00 2.43
C HIS A 529 26.05 -8.57 0.98
N PRO A 530 26.41 -7.30 0.72
CA PRO A 530 26.64 -6.81 -0.64
C PRO A 530 27.69 -7.58 -1.42
N ARG A 531 28.73 -8.09 -0.77
CA ARG A 531 29.75 -8.92 -1.44
C ARG A 531 29.21 -10.27 -1.91
N ALA A 532 28.22 -10.85 -1.24
CA ALA A 532 27.60 -12.09 -1.70
C ALA A 532 26.87 -11.89 -3.04
N VAL A 533 26.21 -10.76 -3.26
CA VAL A 533 25.58 -10.45 -4.56
C VAL A 533 26.61 -10.10 -5.64
N LEU A 534 27.72 -9.47 -5.27
CA LEU A 534 28.79 -9.12 -6.21
C LEU A 534 29.59 -10.34 -6.68
N GLU A 535 29.84 -11.30 -5.80
CA GLU A 535 30.56 -12.53 -6.12
C GLU A 535 29.68 -13.62 -6.76
N TYR A 536 28.35 -13.47 -6.69
CA TYR A 536 27.43 -14.38 -7.35
C TYR A 536 27.72 -14.49 -8.86
N PRO A 537 27.71 -15.68 -9.51
CA PRO A 537 27.33 -16.99 -8.93
C PRO A 537 28.46 -17.78 -8.28
N ASN A 538 29.67 -17.23 -8.16
CA ASN A 538 30.87 -17.92 -7.69
C ASN A 538 30.99 -17.95 -6.16
N ILE A 539 29.95 -18.44 -5.51
CA ILE A 539 29.82 -18.61 -4.06
C ILE A 539 29.44 -20.04 -3.74
N ASP A 540 29.53 -20.43 -2.46
CA ASP A 540 29.19 -21.81 -2.09
C ASP A 540 27.70 -22.12 -2.37
N PRO A 541 27.33 -23.39 -2.61
CA PRO A 541 25.98 -23.76 -3.05
C PRO A 541 24.86 -23.38 -2.07
N ASP A 542 25.11 -23.43 -0.75
CA ASP A 542 24.11 -23.08 0.27
C ASP A 542 23.85 -21.56 0.27
N LEU A 543 24.93 -20.78 0.23
CA LEU A 543 24.83 -19.32 0.11
C LEU A 543 24.16 -18.91 -1.21
N LYS A 544 24.50 -19.58 -2.31
CA LYS A 544 23.90 -19.34 -3.63
C LYS A 544 22.38 -19.55 -3.59
N ARG A 545 21.90 -20.65 -2.99
CA ARG A 545 20.46 -20.91 -2.83
C ARG A 545 19.78 -19.85 -1.97
N ALA A 546 20.41 -19.44 -0.88
CA ALA A 546 19.87 -18.39 0.00
C ALA A 546 19.75 -17.04 -0.74
N VAL A 547 20.77 -16.64 -1.50
CA VAL A 547 20.76 -15.41 -2.30
C VAL A 547 19.68 -15.46 -3.39
N GLU A 548 19.59 -16.56 -4.14
CA GLU A 548 18.57 -16.75 -5.18
C GLU A 548 17.14 -16.71 -4.61
N SER A 549 16.94 -17.24 -3.40
CA SER A 549 15.64 -17.25 -2.73
C SER A 549 15.14 -15.83 -2.42
N VAL A 550 16.00 -14.93 -1.94
CA VAL A 550 15.60 -13.55 -1.61
C VAL A 550 15.51 -12.65 -2.85
N ALA A 551 16.30 -12.94 -3.89
CA ALA A 551 16.35 -12.17 -5.12
C ALA A 551 15.27 -12.55 -6.16
N ARG A 552 14.30 -13.36 -5.79
CA ARG A 552 13.20 -13.78 -6.69
C ARG A 552 12.48 -12.57 -7.29
N GLY A 553 12.12 -12.67 -8.56
CA GLY A 553 11.43 -11.61 -9.28
C GLY A 553 12.34 -10.57 -9.93
N TYR A 554 13.62 -10.58 -9.63
CA TYR A 554 14.62 -9.67 -10.17
C TYR A 554 15.56 -10.38 -11.16
N ALA A 555 16.13 -9.64 -12.09
CA ALA A 555 16.98 -10.20 -13.15
C ALA A 555 18.27 -10.84 -12.63
N SER A 556 18.80 -10.31 -11.53
CA SER A 556 20.01 -10.83 -10.87
C SER A 556 20.03 -10.42 -9.40
N PRO A 557 20.82 -11.06 -8.54
CA PRO A 557 21.01 -10.62 -7.15
C PRO A 557 21.55 -9.19 -7.04
N ARG A 558 22.43 -8.77 -7.94
CA ARG A 558 22.93 -7.39 -7.98
C ARG A 558 21.81 -6.40 -8.30
N GLN A 559 20.97 -6.70 -9.30
CA GLN A 559 19.81 -5.89 -9.66
C GLN A 559 18.82 -5.80 -8.49
N PHE A 560 18.57 -6.91 -7.81
CA PHE A 560 17.75 -6.95 -6.59
C PHE A 560 18.29 -6.00 -5.51
N TYR A 561 19.60 -6.06 -5.22
CA TYR A 561 20.23 -5.21 -4.21
C TYR A 561 20.07 -3.71 -4.54
N GLU A 562 20.43 -3.33 -5.74
CA GLU A 562 20.33 -1.94 -6.20
C GLU A 562 18.86 -1.47 -6.26
N ASP A 563 17.94 -2.27 -6.79
CA ASP A 563 16.53 -1.92 -6.90
C ASP A 563 15.87 -1.75 -5.54
N LYS A 564 16.22 -2.58 -4.55
CA LYS A 564 15.70 -2.43 -3.19
C LYS A 564 16.20 -1.15 -2.49
N LEU A 565 17.44 -0.77 -2.72
CA LEU A 565 17.94 0.53 -2.26
C LEU A 565 17.19 1.69 -2.91
N VAL A 566 17.00 1.64 -4.22
CA VAL A 566 16.24 2.63 -4.99
C VAL A 566 14.81 2.74 -4.46
N GLU A 567 14.12 1.63 -4.30
CA GLU A 567 12.73 1.59 -3.83
C GLU A 567 12.58 2.18 -2.43
N GLY A 568 13.46 1.83 -1.51
CA GLY A 568 13.41 2.36 -0.14
C GLY A 568 13.63 3.87 -0.10
N VAL A 569 14.66 4.36 -0.77
CA VAL A 569 14.98 5.79 -0.82
C VAL A 569 13.91 6.57 -1.60
N ALA A 570 13.48 6.06 -2.75
CA ALA A 570 12.45 6.70 -3.56
C ALA A 570 11.10 6.82 -2.83
N THR A 571 10.72 5.83 -2.04
CA THR A 571 9.50 5.88 -1.23
C THR A 571 9.55 7.01 -0.21
N ILE A 572 10.67 7.15 0.51
CA ILE A 572 10.85 8.25 1.48
C ILE A 572 10.87 9.60 0.75
N ALA A 573 11.63 9.70 -0.33
CA ALA A 573 11.75 10.95 -1.09
C ALA A 573 10.40 11.40 -1.68
N ALA A 574 9.62 10.47 -2.23
CA ALA A 574 8.29 10.76 -2.77
C ALA A 574 7.31 11.23 -1.68
N ALA A 575 7.35 10.58 -0.50
CA ALA A 575 6.48 10.93 0.63
C ALA A 575 6.69 12.38 1.10
N PHE A 576 7.93 12.85 1.12
CA PHE A 576 8.27 14.18 1.60
C PHE A 576 8.47 15.23 0.49
N TYR A 577 8.39 14.83 -0.78
CA TYR A 577 8.61 15.73 -1.91
C TYR A 577 7.70 16.97 -1.85
N PRO A 578 8.19 18.21 -2.13
CA PRO A 578 9.56 18.58 -2.54
C PRO A 578 10.53 18.90 -1.38
N LYS A 579 10.18 18.58 -0.13
CA LYS A 579 11.01 18.86 1.04
C LYS A 579 12.28 18.02 1.01
N PRO A 580 13.42 18.54 1.51
CA PRO A 580 14.70 17.83 1.51
C PRO A 580 14.61 16.49 2.27
N VAL A 581 15.24 15.48 1.71
CA VAL A 581 15.44 14.16 2.35
C VAL A 581 16.94 13.87 2.35
N ILE A 582 17.56 13.91 3.52
CA ILE A 582 18.99 13.62 3.68
C ILE A 582 19.16 12.14 3.93
N VAL A 583 19.74 11.43 2.96
CA VAL A 583 20.00 9.98 3.02
C VAL A 583 21.42 9.73 3.46
N ARG A 584 21.59 9.10 4.62
CA ARG A 584 22.88 8.65 5.08
C ARG A 584 23.26 7.34 4.41
N LEU A 585 24.39 7.32 3.75
CA LEU A 585 24.98 6.10 3.20
C LEU A 585 25.26 5.09 4.32
N SER A 586 25.39 3.81 3.99
CA SER A 586 25.41 2.73 4.98
C SER A 586 26.53 2.91 6.03
N ASP A 587 26.19 2.75 7.30
CA ASP A 587 27.07 2.86 8.45
C ASP A 587 26.96 1.63 9.38
N PHE A 588 26.88 0.45 8.78
CA PHE A 588 27.00 -0.79 9.57
C PHE A 588 28.41 -1.00 10.08
N LYS A 589 28.49 -1.43 11.30
CA LYS A 589 29.70 -2.00 11.89
C LYS A 589 29.89 -3.44 11.40
N SER A 590 31.11 -3.97 11.53
CA SER A 590 31.42 -5.34 11.07
C SER A 590 30.55 -6.41 11.74
N ASN A 591 30.23 -6.27 13.03
CA ASN A 591 29.34 -7.17 13.75
C ASN A 591 27.88 -7.12 13.27
N GLU A 592 27.44 -5.98 12.71
CA GLU A 592 26.11 -5.81 12.14
C GLU A 592 26.02 -6.39 10.73
N TYR A 593 26.99 -6.08 9.85
CA TYR A 593 27.08 -6.71 8.52
C TYR A 593 27.22 -8.23 8.58
N LYS A 594 27.85 -8.75 9.64
CA LYS A 594 28.03 -10.18 9.87
C LYS A 594 26.70 -10.94 10.00
N LYS A 595 25.65 -10.26 10.44
CA LYS A 595 24.30 -10.85 10.60
C LYS A 595 23.56 -11.04 9.28
N LEU A 596 23.97 -10.36 8.22
CA LEU A 596 23.38 -10.53 6.90
C LEU A 596 23.74 -11.88 6.30
N ILE A 597 22.92 -12.37 5.38
CA ILE A 597 23.19 -13.62 4.64
C ILE A 597 24.58 -13.54 3.97
N GLY A 598 25.45 -14.46 4.31
CA GLY A 598 26.86 -14.49 3.85
C GLY A 598 27.82 -13.57 4.61
N GLY A 599 27.33 -12.76 5.54
CA GLY A 599 28.12 -11.75 6.24
C GLY A 599 29.32 -12.31 7.01
N SER A 600 29.19 -13.47 7.65
CA SER A 600 30.27 -14.12 8.39
C SER A 600 31.48 -14.50 7.51
N ARG A 601 31.26 -14.64 6.19
CA ARG A 601 32.33 -14.95 5.23
C ARG A 601 33.21 -13.70 4.92
N TYR A 602 32.64 -12.50 4.96
CA TYR A 602 33.26 -11.29 4.45
C TYR A 602 33.70 -10.29 5.52
N GLU A 603 33.13 -10.40 6.72
CA GLU A 603 33.38 -9.42 7.77
C GLU A 603 34.48 -9.89 8.73
N PRO A 604 35.40 -9.01 9.10
CA PRO A 604 36.42 -9.33 10.09
C PRO A 604 35.84 -9.48 11.49
N ASP A 605 36.55 -10.21 12.37
CA ASP A 605 36.34 -10.12 13.79
C ASP A 605 37.10 -8.95 14.37
N GLU A 606 36.40 -8.02 14.96
CA GLU A 606 36.99 -6.82 15.56
C GLU A 606 36.69 -6.79 17.06
N GLU A 607 37.70 -6.44 17.87
CA GLU A 607 37.51 -6.30 19.32
C GLU A 607 36.56 -5.14 19.66
N ASN A 608 36.65 -4.04 18.89
CA ASN A 608 35.77 -2.89 19.05
C ASN A 608 35.24 -2.39 17.69
N PRO A 609 34.13 -2.99 17.20
CA PRO A 609 33.54 -2.60 15.92
C PRO A 609 33.12 -1.11 15.83
N MET A 610 32.85 -0.46 16.96
CA MET A 610 32.53 0.97 16.99
C MET A 610 33.65 1.86 16.46
N LEU A 611 34.92 1.48 16.72
CA LEU A 611 36.11 2.19 16.27
C LEU A 611 36.75 1.55 15.02
N GLY A 612 36.14 0.54 14.47
CA GLY A 612 36.70 -0.30 13.45
C GLY A 612 36.33 0.06 12.02
N PHE A 613 36.07 -0.96 11.23
CA PHE A 613 35.79 -0.90 9.80
C PHE A 613 34.35 -0.48 9.52
N ARG A 614 34.09 0.81 9.54
CA ARG A 614 32.75 1.41 9.32
C ARG A 614 32.84 2.73 8.57
N GLY A 615 31.70 3.16 7.97
CA GLY A 615 31.56 4.45 7.32
C GLY A 615 32.53 4.70 6.18
N ALA A 616 33.06 5.90 6.11
CA ALA A 616 33.94 6.35 5.03
C ALA A 616 35.18 5.47 4.79
N SER A 617 35.75 4.90 5.85
CA SER A 617 36.91 3.98 5.71
C SER A 617 36.56 2.71 4.93
N ARG A 618 35.35 2.24 5.07
CA ARG A 618 34.84 1.08 4.34
C ARG A 618 34.70 1.38 2.86
N TYR A 619 34.13 2.53 2.52
CA TYR A 619 33.88 2.95 1.14
C TYR A 619 35.15 3.05 0.27
N VAL A 620 36.22 3.52 0.86
CA VAL A 620 37.51 3.69 0.15
C VAL A 620 38.38 2.43 0.17
N SER A 621 37.95 1.38 0.83
CA SER A 621 38.67 0.10 0.86
C SER A 621 38.49 -0.69 -0.44
N ALA A 622 39.49 -1.50 -0.78
CA ALA A 622 39.38 -2.42 -1.90
C ALA A 622 38.28 -3.48 -1.72
N ASP A 623 38.04 -3.88 -0.49
CA ASP A 623 37.05 -4.93 -0.16
C ASP A 623 35.59 -4.49 -0.26
N PHE A 624 35.32 -3.18 -0.13
CA PHE A 624 33.95 -2.65 -0.10
C PHE A 624 33.65 -1.62 -1.20
N GLY A 625 34.65 -1.23 -1.98
CA GLY A 625 34.48 -0.16 -2.99
C GLY A 625 33.39 -0.46 -4.02
N GLU A 626 33.25 -1.70 -4.49
CA GLU A 626 32.16 -2.10 -5.41
C GLU A 626 30.79 -2.12 -4.73
N ALA A 627 30.71 -2.48 -3.46
CA ALA A 627 29.47 -2.38 -2.69
C ALA A 627 29.04 -0.93 -2.51
N PHE A 628 29.98 -0.05 -2.22
CA PHE A 628 29.74 1.40 -2.18
C PHE A 628 29.27 1.95 -3.54
N ALA A 629 29.84 1.44 -4.64
CA ALA A 629 29.39 1.80 -5.98
C ALA A 629 27.92 1.46 -6.24
N MET A 630 27.40 0.37 -5.69
CA MET A 630 25.98 0.04 -5.78
C MET A 630 25.11 1.07 -5.03
N GLU A 631 25.52 1.52 -3.85
CA GLU A 631 24.82 2.58 -3.11
C GLU A 631 24.79 3.90 -3.89
N CYS A 632 25.91 4.30 -4.47
CA CYS A 632 26.00 5.50 -5.30
C CYS A 632 25.15 5.39 -6.57
N ALA A 633 25.16 4.24 -7.23
CA ALA A 633 24.30 3.98 -8.39
C ALA A 633 22.81 4.11 -8.05
N ALA A 634 22.41 3.59 -6.90
CA ALA A 634 21.03 3.73 -6.42
C ALA A 634 20.65 5.19 -6.19
N MET A 635 21.50 5.97 -5.51
CA MET A 635 21.25 7.41 -5.27
C MET A 635 21.15 8.19 -6.57
N LYS A 636 22.03 7.92 -7.53
CA LYS A 636 21.99 8.54 -8.84
C LYS A 636 20.70 8.24 -9.59
N ARG A 637 20.26 6.99 -9.61
CA ARG A 637 18.99 6.59 -10.23
C ARG A 637 17.80 7.32 -9.61
N VAL A 638 17.72 7.39 -8.31
CA VAL A 638 16.64 8.09 -7.60
C VAL A 638 16.59 9.56 -7.99
N ARG A 639 17.74 10.24 -8.00
CA ARG A 639 17.80 11.66 -8.31
C ARG A 639 17.55 11.98 -9.79
N GLU A 640 18.20 11.26 -10.68
CA GLU A 640 18.24 11.59 -12.12
C GLU A 640 17.15 10.87 -12.91
N ASP A 641 17.09 9.54 -12.84
CA ASP A 641 16.14 8.74 -13.61
C ASP A 641 14.72 8.90 -13.11
N MET A 642 14.55 8.97 -11.80
CA MET A 642 13.24 9.09 -11.15
C MET A 642 12.83 10.55 -10.90
N GLY A 643 13.74 11.51 -11.02
CA GLY A 643 13.45 12.94 -10.84
C GLY A 643 13.19 13.36 -9.38
N LEU A 644 13.60 12.54 -8.41
CA LEU A 644 13.50 12.84 -6.98
C LEU A 644 14.74 13.63 -6.51
N ASP A 645 14.85 14.86 -6.99
CA ASP A 645 15.99 15.78 -6.76
C ASP A 645 16.05 16.37 -5.34
N ASN A 646 15.01 16.11 -4.53
CA ASN A 646 14.98 16.46 -3.11
C ASN A 646 15.86 15.56 -2.22
N VAL A 647 16.45 14.51 -2.79
CA VAL A 647 17.41 13.64 -2.09
C VAL A 647 18.77 14.34 -1.98
N GLU A 648 19.24 14.48 -0.76
CA GLU A 648 20.60 14.91 -0.41
C GLU A 648 21.35 13.72 0.18
N ILE A 649 22.66 13.69 0.09
CA ILE A 649 23.48 12.56 0.50
C ILE A 649 24.33 12.94 1.72
N MET A 650 24.34 12.08 2.73
CA MET A 650 25.14 12.22 3.94
C MET A 650 26.19 11.11 4.03
N VAL A 651 27.44 11.52 4.24
CA VAL A 651 28.58 10.61 4.41
C VAL A 651 28.84 10.41 5.90
N PRO A 652 28.75 9.16 6.42
CA PRO A 652 28.96 8.87 7.83
C PRO A 652 30.41 8.60 8.17
N PHE A 653 30.79 8.88 9.41
CA PHE A 653 32.01 8.46 10.09
C PHE A 653 33.30 8.78 9.30
N VAL A 654 33.46 10.05 8.97
CA VAL A 654 34.63 10.57 8.26
C VAL A 654 35.70 10.98 9.27
N ARG A 655 36.81 10.27 9.36
CA ARG A 655 37.83 10.46 10.39
C ARG A 655 38.81 11.60 10.09
N THR A 656 39.22 11.74 8.83
CA THR A 656 40.25 12.68 8.42
C THR A 656 39.85 13.45 7.18
N ILE A 657 40.50 14.61 6.95
CA ILE A 657 40.33 15.39 5.72
C ILE A 657 40.70 14.58 4.48
N LYS A 658 41.78 13.82 4.54
CA LYS A 658 42.22 12.93 3.46
C LYS A 658 41.17 11.88 3.11
N GLN A 659 40.50 11.33 4.12
CA GLN A 659 39.40 10.37 3.91
C GLN A 659 38.17 11.01 3.28
N ALA A 660 37.83 12.25 3.69
CA ALA A 660 36.76 13.03 3.05
C ALA A 660 37.06 13.26 1.57
N GLU A 661 38.26 13.68 1.22
CA GLU A 661 38.71 13.91 -0.17
C GLU A 661 38.59 12.63 -1.01
N ARG A 662 39.01 11.49 -0.47
CA ARG A 662 38.93 10.19 -1.16
C ARG A 662 37.51 9.74 -1.43
N VAL A 663 36.63 9.87 -0.46
CA VAL A 663 35.19 9.48 -0.62
C VAL A 663 34.52 10.37 -1.66
N ILE A 664 34.74 11.69 -1.60
CA ILE A 664 34.18 12.64 -2.55
C ILE A 664 34.67 12.37 -3.97
N ASP A 665 35.98 12.09 -4.14
CA ASP A 665 36.57 11.72 -5.43
C ASP A 665 35.94 10.45 -6.00
N MET A 666 35.73 9.42 -5.16
CA MET A 666 35.03 8.20 -5.57
C MET A 666 33.59 8.47 -5.99
N MET A 667 32.85 9.27 -5.20
CA MET A 667 31.45 9.62 -5.53
C MET A 667 31.36 10.39 -6.85
N GLU A 668 32.27 11.33 -7.08
CA GLU A 668 32.34 12.09 -8.32
C GLU A 668 32.62 11.20 -9.54
N LYS A 669 33.53 10.24 -9.43
CA LYS A 669 33.80 9.23 -10.46
C LYS A 669 32.60 8.32 -10.73
N LEU A 670 31.75 8.11 -9.73
CA LEU A 670 30.53 7.32 -9.82
C LEU A 670 29.30 8.17 -10.26
N GLY A 671 29.51 9.44 -10.59
CA GLY A 671 28.48 10.33 -11.13
C GLY A 671 27.72 11.15 -10.09
N LEU A 672 28.19 11.19 -8.84
CA LEU A 672 27.61 12.00 -7.76
C LEU A 672 28.58 13.15 -7.40
N LYS A 673 28.48 14.20 -8.18
CA LYS A 673 29.34 15.41 -7.98
C LYS A 673 28.55 16.48 -7.21
N ARG A 674 29.15 16.99 -6.12
CA ARG A 674 28.60 18.09 -5.33
C ARG A 674 28.31 19.32 -6.21
N GLY A 675 27.13 19.90 -6.04
CA GLY A 675 26.66 21.07 -6.78
C GLY A 675 26.14 20.81 -8.18
N VAL A 676 26.37 19.64 -8.77
CA VAL A 676 25.81 19.25 -10.07
C VAL A 676 24.39 18.77 -9.89
N ASN A 677 23.45 19.26 -10.70
CA ASN A 677 22.02 18.97 -10.58
C ASN A 677 21.44 19.27 -9.17
N GLY A 678 22.01 20.24 -8.48
CA GLY A 678 21.58 20.63 -7.14
C GLY A 678 21.95 19.65 -6.03
N LEU A 679 22.85 18.68 -6.27
CA LEU A 679 23.27 17.72 -5.26
C LEU A 679 24.02 18.42 -4.12
N ARG A 680 23.49 18.26 -2.90
CA ARG A 680 24.17 18.68 -1.67
C ARG A 680 24.77 17.44 -0.99
N LEU A 681 26.03 17.58 -0.55
CA LEU A 681 26.71 16.58 0.26
C LEU A 681 26.81 17.08 1.70
N ILE A 682 26.23 16.33 2.62
CA ILE A 682 26.27 16.59 4.06
C ILE A 682 27.24 15.60 4.71
N MET A 683 27.97 16.04 5.71
CA MET A 683 28.80 15.15 6.53
C MET A 683 28.12 14.89 7.86
N MET A 684 28.09 13.65 8.30
CA MET A 684 27.76 13.32 9.68
C MET A 684 28.91 13.79 10.57
N CYS A 685 28.66 14.81 11.36
CA CYS A 685 29.63 15.37 12.32
C CYS A 685 29.51 14.64 13.65
N GLU A 686 30.28 13.60 13.85
CA GLU A 686 30.10 12.65 14.96
C GLU A 686 31.41 12.17 15.61
N ILE A 687 32.54 12.65 15.11
CA ILE A 687 33.87 12.34 15.63
C ILE A 687 34.49 13.64 16.12
N PRO A 688 35.18 13.69 17.25
CA PRO A 688 35.84 14.91 17.73
C PRO A 688 36.73 15.61 16.70
N SER A 689 37.42 14.87 15.83
CA SER A 689 38.21 15.44 14.72
C SER A 689 37.35 16.30 13.78
N ASN A 690 36.10 15.98 13.58
CA ASN A 690 35.16 16.74 12.75
C ASN A 690 34.89 18.14 13.33
N ALA A 691 34.71 18.23 14.62
CA ALA A 691 34.53 19.51 15.32
C ALA A 691 35.82 20.34 15.40
N ILE A 692 36.94 19.70 15.68
CA ILE A 692 38.24 20.36 15.78
C ILE A 692 38.65 20.98 14.44
N LEU A 693 38.50 20.25 13.34
CA LEU A 693 38.83 20.70 11.99
C LEU A 693 37.60 21.08 11.17
N ALA A 694 36.57 21.59 11.82
CA ALA A 694 35.25 21.84 11.19
C ALA A 694 35.37 22.73 9.96
N ASP A 695 36.14 23.80 10.02
CA ASP A 695 36.34 24.74 8.88
C ASP A 695 36.92 24.03 7.66
N GLN A 696 37.87 23.12 7.85
CA GLN A 696 38.50 22.36 6.75
C GLN A 696 37.56 21.28 6.18
N PHE A 697 36.82 20.57 7.01
CA PHE A 697 35.81 19.63 6.53
C PHE A 697 34.74 20.34 5.69
N LEU A 698 34.33 21.55 6.08
CA LEU A 698 33.31 22.32 5.36
C LEU A 698 33.77 22.84 3.99
N GLU A 699 35.04 22.78 3.65
CA GLU A 699 35.50 23.02 2.29
C GLU A 699 34.98 21.93 1.33
N HIS A 700 34.76 20.73 1.84
CA HIS A 700 34.35 19.54 1.09
C HIS A 700 32.84 19.23 1.16
N PHE A 701 32.12 19.77 2.12
CA PHE A 701 30.69 19.50 2.38
C PHE A 701 29.86 20.79 2.41
N ASP A 702 28.57 20.65 2.11
CA ASP A 702 27.59 21.73 2.13
C ASP A 702 27.01 21.99 3.53
N GLY A 703 27.38 21.19 4.49
CA GLY A 703 26.95 21.33 5.87
C GLY A 703 27.19 20.08 6.71
N PHE A 704 26.81 20.17 7.96
CA PHE A 704 26.90 19.09 8.93
C PHE A 704 25.53 18.64 9.42
N SER A 705 25.41 17.36 9.65
CA SER A 705 24.40 16.79 10.54
C SER A 705 25.12 16.21 11.76
N ILE A 706 24.84 16.75 12.93
CA ILE A 706 25.52 16.34 14.15
C ILE A 706 24.95 15.03 14.65
N GLY A 707 25.78 13.98 14.70
CA GLY A 707 25.47 12.70 15.33
C GLY A 707 25.87 12.73 16.79
N SER A 708 24.99 13.26 17.64
CA SER A 708 25.31 13.53 19.04
C SER A 708 25.64 12.28 19.86
N ASN A 709 25.05 11.14 19.52
CA ASN A 709 25.33 9.87 20.19
C ASN A 709 26.79 9.43 20.04
N ASP A 710 27.28 9.34 18.80
CA ASP A 710 28.68 8.97 18.53
C ASP A 710 29.65 10.07 19.01
N MET A 711 29.27 11.33 18.84
CA MET A 711 30.09 12.46 19.37
C MET A 711 30.26 12.35 20.87
N THR A 712 29.21 12.05 21.63
CA THR A 712 29.27 11.85 23.07
C THR A 712 30.16 10.67 23.45
N GLN A 713 29.92 9.53 22.79
CA GLN A 713 30.69 8.31 23.02
C GLN A 713 32.17 8.53 22.81
N LEU A 714 32.58 9.17 21.73
CA LEU A 714 33.97 9.37 21.34
C LEU A 714 34.63 10.51 22.10
N THR A 715 33.90 11.54 22.47
CA THR A 715 34.40 12.66 23.27
C THR A 715 34.70 12.21 24.71
N LEU A 716 33.80 11.42 25.30
CA LEU A 716 33.95 10.96 26.70
C LEU A 716 34.68 9.60 26.81
N GLY A 717 34.92 8.91 25.67
CA GLY A 717 35.55 7.59 25.70
C GLY A 717 34.68 6.52 26.34
N LEU A 718 33.36 6.59 26.14
CA LEU A 718 32.36 5.68 26.70
C LEU A 718 31.78 4.79 25.62
N ASP A 719 31.42 3.56 25.96
CA ASP A 719 30.61 2.70 25.12
C ASP A 719 29.14 2.86 25.50
N ARG A 720 28.35 3.45 24.61
CA ARG A 720 26.90 3.63 24.78
C ARG A 720 26.15 2.35 25.05
N ASP A 721 26.58 1.26 24.42
CA ASP A 721 25.93 -0.05 24.50
C ASP A 721 26.51 -0.93 25.63
N SER A 722 27.34 -0.34 26.49
CA SER A 722 27.87 -1.04 27.66
C SER A 722 26.75 -1.47 28.60
N GLY A 723 26.69 -2.76 28.89
CA GLY A 723 25.76 -3.28 29.91
C GLY A 723 26.12 -2.90 31.34
N MET A 724 27.18 -2.10 31.55
CA MET A 724 27.61 -1.63 32.87
C MET A 724 26.89 -0.34 33.25
N GLU A 725 25.96 -0.42 34.17
CA GLU A 725 25.15 0.71 34.66
C GLU A 725 26.00 1.91 35.12
N LEU A 726 27.18 1.63 35.70
CA LEU A 726 28.11 2.66 36.12
C LEU A 726 28.62 3.53 34.97
N LEU A 727 28.84 2.98 33.80
CA LEU A 727 29.28 3.72 32.61
C LEU A 727 28.12 4.40 31.88
N ALA A 728 26.93 3.84 31.95
CA ALA A 728 25.73 4.42 31.31
C ALA A 728 25.33 5.75 31.94
N ILE A 729 25.64 5.95 33.26
CA ILE A 729 25.33 7.21 34.00
C ILE A 729 26.12 8.39 33.42
N ASP A 730 27.35 8.17 32.99
CA ASP A 730 28.22 9.23 32.46
C ASP A 730 27.93 9.59 30.99
N PHE A 731 27.08 8.82 30.32
CA PHE A 731 26.68 9.10 28.93
C PHE A 731 25.59 10.16 28.90
N ASP A 732 26.02 11.43 28.78
CA ASP A 732 25.12 12.58 28.68
C ASP A 732 25.56 13.51 27.55
N GLU A 733 24.68 13.70 26.55
CA GLU A 733 24.92 14.61 25.45
C GLU A 733 25.05 16.08 25.85
N ARG A 734 24.66 16.42 27.08
CA ARG A 734 24.77 17.73 27.69
C ARG A 734 26.07 17.92 28.48
N ASP A 735 26.97 16.93 28.50
CA ASP A 735 28.28 17.14 29.14
C ASP A 735 29.00 18.33 28.50
N PRO A 736 29.64 19.20 29.30
CA PRO A 736 30.32 20.40 28.80
C PRO A 736 31.35 20.16 27.71
N ALA A 737 32.03 19.00 27.70
CA ALA A 737 32.97 18.63 26.65
C ALA A 737 32.25 18.32 25.33
N VAL A 738 31.11 17.65 25.41
CA VAL A 738 30.25 17.33 24.25
C VAL A 738 29.61 18.61 23.70
N GLU A 739 29.08 19.47 24.61
CA GLU A 739 28.52 20.77 24.21
C GLU A 739 29.59 21.67 23.54
N PHE A 740 30.84 21.64 23.98
CA PHE A 740 31.92 22.35 23.32
C PHE A 740 32.11 21.90 21.86
N MET A 741 32.14 20.59 21.61
CA MET A 741 32.28 20.02 20.28
C MET A 741 31.09 20.40 19.39
N ILE A 742 29.88 20.31 19.90
CA ILE A 742 28.65 20.65 19.19
C ILE A 742 28.60 22.14 18.86
N ALA A 743 28.86 23.00 19.83
CA ALA A 743 28.89 24.46 19.63
C ALA A 743 29.93 24.89 18.61
N ARG A 744 31.13 24.31 18.64
CA ARG A 744 32.20 24.54 17.66
C ARG A 744 31.77 24.19 16.24
N SER A 745 31.04 23.06 16.11
CA SER A 745 30.54 22.60 14.79
C SER A 745 29.45 23.52 14.26
N ILE A 746 28.52 23.97 15.13
CA ILE A 746 27.47 24.92 14.75
C ILE A 746 28.09 26.25 14.30
N GLU A 747 29.00 26.82 15.10
CA GLU A 747 29.66 28.07 14.79
C GLU A 747 30.39 28.04 13.45
N ALA A 748 31.10 26.96 13.16
CA ALA A 748 31.85 26.82 11.89
C ALA A 748 30.89 26.79 10.69
N CYS A 749 29.76 26.10 10.78
CA CYS A 749 28.75 26.07 9.73
C CYS A 749 28.14 27.45 9.49
N LEU A 750 27.72 28.12 10.56
CA LEU A 750 27.11 29.47 10.48
C LEU A 750 28.06 30.49 9.89
N LYS A 751 29.33 30.44 10.23
CA LYS A 751 30.37 31.33 9.69
C LYS A 751 30.54 31.20 8.18
N GLN A 752 30.29 30.01 7.62
CA GLN A 752 30.38 29.74 6.20
C GLN A 752 29.01 29.74 5.49
N ASP A 753 27.95 30.15 6.18
CA ASP A 753 26.55 30.12 5.70
C ASP A 753 26.13 28.73 5.17
N LYS A 754 26.48 27.70 5.93
CA LYS A 754 26.16 26.30 5.60
C LYS A 754 25.19 25.68 6.57
N TYR A 755 24.50 24.65 6.06
CA TYR A 755 23.55 23.88 6.85
C TYR A 755 24.20 23.26 8.10
N VAL A 756 23.49 23.35 9.23
CA VAL A 756 23.80 22.55 10.42
C VAL A 756 22.53 22.02 11.07
N GLY A 757 22.44 20.71 11.13
CA GLY A 757 21.36 19.98 11.82
C GLY A 757 21.91 19.04 12.87
N ILE A 758 21.01 18.49 13.67
CA ILE A 758 21.30 17.42 14.62
C ILE A 758 20.28 16.30 14.46
N CYS A 759 20.70 15.06 14.62
CA CYS A 759 19.83 13.88 14.42
C CYS A 759 19.91 12.84 15.56
N GLY A 760 20.56 13.18 16.67
CA GLY A 760 20.62 12.32 17.85
C GLY A 760 19.35 12.35 18.70
N GLN A 761 19.33 11.58 19.78
CA GLN A 761 18.19 11.45 20.70
C GLN A 761 18.06 12.64 21.68
N GLY A 762 19.18 13.31 21.97
CA GLY A 762 19.25 14.34 23.01
C GLY A 762 18.17 15.42 22.96
N PRO A 763 17.86 16.01 21.79
CA PRO A 763 16.83 17.04 21.70
C PRO A 763 15.42 16.56 22.03
N SER A 764 15.11 15.26 21.79
CA SER A 764 13.83 14.66 22.16
C SER A 764 13.75 14.38 23.67
N ASP A 765 14.84 13.92 24.26
CA ASP A 765 14.89 13.44 25.63
C ASP A 765 15.08 14.61 26.63
N HIS A 766 15.75 15.70 26.21
CA HIS A 766 16.12 16.82 27.03
C HIS A 766 15.67 18.16 26.43
N PRO A 767 14.57 18.72 26.91
CA PRO A 767 14.05 20.03 26.45
C PRO A 767 15.02 21.20 26.60
N ASP A 768 15.81 21.20 27.67
CA ASP A 768 16.86 22.18 27.92
C ASP A 768 17.96 22.15 26.85
N PHE A 769 18.34 20.95 26.41
CA PHE A 769 19.29 20.74 25.33
C PHE A 769 18.76 21.23 23.97
N ALA A 770 17.51 20.97 23.68
CA ALA A 770 16.88 21.48 22.45
C ALA A 770 16.87 23.01 22.42
N ARG A 771 16.54 23.68 23.54
CA ARG A 771 16.61 25.15 23.66
C ARG A 771 18.03 25.68 23.48
N TRP A 772 18.99 25.04 24.13
CA TRP A 772 20.42 25.41 24.01
C TRP A 772 20.91 25.34 22.55
N LEU A 773 20.50 24.31 21.80
CA LEU A 773 20.83 24.19 20.37
C LEU A 773 20.26 25.35 19.55
N VAL A 774 19.01 25.73 19.82
CA VAL A 774 18.37 26.89 19.18
C VAL A 774 19.10 28.19 19.51
N GLU A 775 19.50 28.40 20.76
CA GLU A 775 20.30 29.55 21.19
C GLU A 775 21.66 29.61 20.49
N LYS A 776 22.28 28.47 20.21
CA LYS A 776 23.53 28.37 19.41
C LYS A 776 23.33 28.63 17.93
N GLY A 777 22.09 28.72 17.45
CA GLY A 777 21.78 29.02 16.07
C GLY A 777 21.69 27.80 15.13
N ILE A 778 21.44 26.61 15.67
CA ILE A 778 21.24 25.42 14.85
C ILE A 778 20.09 25.65 13.84
N THR A 779 20.26 25.21 12.61
CA THR A 779 19.27 25.46 11.56
C THR A 779 18.17 24.42 11.50
N SER A 780 18.45 23.18 11.96
CA SER A 780 17.51 22.07 11.91
C SER A 780 17.69 21.12 13.10
N ILE A 781 16.57 20.61 13.59
CA ILE A 781 16.55 19.53 14.58
C ILE A 781 15.75 18.38 13.99
N SER A 782 16.39 17.23 13.81
CA SER A 782 15.75 16.02 13.30
C SER A 782 15.34 15.11 14.45
N LEU A 783 14.07 14.76 14.51
CA LEU A 783 13.45 14.03 15.61
C LEU A 783 12.80 12.73 15.10
N ASN A 784 12.67 11.77 16.01
CA ASN A 784 11.78 10.66 15.76
C ASN A 784 10.34 11.17 15.64
N PRO A 785 9.52 10.59 14.76
CA PRO A 785 8.17 11.07 14.46
C PRO A 785 7.28 11.25 15.70
N ASP A 786 7.43 10.40 16.71
CA ASP A 786 6.67 10.42 17.97
C ASP A 786 6.99 11.63 18.86
N SER A 787 8.14 12.24 18.72
CA SER A 787 8.56 13.39 19.52
C SER A 787 8.42 14.75 18.85
N VAL A 788 8.03 14.79 17.58
CA VAL A 788 7.98 16.03 16.77
C VAL A 788 7.05 17.06 17.38
N ILE A 789 5.80 16.72 17.64
CA ILE A 789 4.78 17.66 18.13
C ILE A 789 5.14 18.20 19.50
N ALA A 790 5.49 17.31 20.43
CA ALA A 790 5.84 17.70 21.81
C ALA A 790 7.05 18.64 21.86
N THR A 791 8.09 18.35 21.08
CA THR A 791 9.28 19.20 21.00
C THR A 791 8.97 20.54 20.33
N TRP A 792 8.16 20.54 19.27
CA TRP A 792 7.73 21.78 18.60
C TRP A 792 6.95 22.72 19.54
N GLU A 793 5.96 22.18 20.25
CA GLU A 793 5.18 22.94 21.24
C GLU A 793 6.07 23.47 22.38
N MET A 794 7.01 22.66 22.85
CA MET A 794 7.96 23.06 23.88
C MET A 794 8.85 24.23 23.43
N LEU A 795 9.36 24.19 22.22
CA LEU A 795 10.18 25.26 21.65
C LEU A 795 9.40 26.55 21.36
N GLY A 796 8.10 26.45 21.14
CA GLY A 796 7.20 27.59 20.94
C GLY A 796 6.73 28.26 22.22
N LYS A 797 6.93 27.63 23.36
CA LYS A 797 6.64 28.27 24.67
C LYS A 797 7.77 29.23 25.03
N LYS A 798 7.44 30.53 25.22
CA LYS A 798 8.38 31.58 25.66
C LYS A 798 8.80 31.39 27.12
#